data_efe60202f335e459093cfd652128ba18
#
_entry.id   efe60202f335e459093cfd652128ba18
#
_cell.length_a   1.000
_cell.length_b   1.000
_cell.length_c   1.000
_cell.angle_alpha   90.00
_cell.angle_beta   90.00
_cell.angle_gamma   90.00
#
_symmetry.space_group_name_H-M   'P 1'
#
loop_
_entity.id
_entity.type
_entity.pdbx_description
1 polymer ?
#
loop_
_entity_poly.entity_id
_entity_poly.type
_entity_poly.pdbx_seq_one_letter_code
_entity_poly.pdbx_strand_id
1 'polypeptide(L)'
;LRVLLTGGDKLKRAVKQPYTLVNNYGPTENTVVATSTEIDPEEGSLSIGRAIANTRAYILGDGDQVQPEGVAGELCVAGRGLARGYLNREDETAKRFVADPFVPGERMYRTGDLVRWTTEHGIEYIGRIDQQVKVRGYRIELSEIEVRLAQLSAVQDAAVAAVKDKAGNTALCAYVTPEDADTESLKSALQDTLPDYMIPAYWVTMDELPVTANGKVDRKALPQPDIEAQSTAYKAPATEMEELLADIWQDVLGIPDIGISDNFFTLGGDSIKGIQMASRLNQHGLKLEMKDLFQHPTIEELVSYVERTEGKEADQGPVEGEAILTPIQRWFFDRKFTNQHHWNQSVMLHAPKGFDPIAVEKTLQALTEHHDALRMVYREEQGDVIQAFQTIDECKISLEIVDLYGSDEDMLKSQIKVLADRLQSSLDINNGPIVKAEQYRTEKGDHLLIAIHHLAVDGVSWRILLQDFASGYLQAEKQEDIVFPPKTNSFKDWGEELLAFSQSEQLSKQADYWEQIDAEHISPVPKDHELEKRLVKHTSSVISELSEEETKHLLTDVHHPYGTEINDLLLSALGLTMEEWTKQQKIGINLEGHGREDIIPNVNISRTVGWFTAQYPVVLDMPGERDLSAVIKTVKEGLRRVPDKGIGYGILRYLSESKQKKGFTPDISFNYLGQFDSEVKTEFFEPSSYDMGRQVSEESEALYALSFSGMVRNNRFVISCSYNEKEYDRSTVEELMERFKDHLLLLIRHCTEKEDKEFTPSDFSAEDLEMDEMGDIFDMLEENLK
;
A
#
# COMPACT_ATOMS: atom_id res chain seq x y z
N LEU A 1 14.17 1.10 20.05
CA LEU A 1 14.98 2.17 19.50
C LEU A 1 15.95 2.70 20.57
N ARG A 2 17.25 2.86 20.25
CA ARG A 2 18.26 3.42 21.18
C ARG A 2 18.54 4.88 20.86
N VAL A 3 18.60 5.23 19.58
CA VAL A 3 18.85 6.57 19.08
C VAL A 3 17.94 6.81 17.87
N LEU A 4 17.33 7.99 17.80
CA LEU A 4 16.61 8.49 16.63
C LEU A 4 17.38 9.69 16.07
N LEU A 5 17.77 9.62 14.80
CA LEU A 5 18.33 10.73 14.06
C LEU A 5 17.21 11.46 13.32
N THR A 6 17.12 12.77 13.45
CA THR A 6 16.17 13.63 12.72
C THR A 6 16.94 14.73 12.00
N GLY A 7 16.42 15.25 10.91
CA GLY A 7 17.04 16.31 10.13
C GLY A 7 16.18 16.68 8.93
N GLY A 8 16.70 17.54 8.06
CA GLY A 8 16.02 17.94 6.82
C GLY A 8 15.06 19.12 6.96
N ASP A 9 14.37 19.31 8.08
CA ASP A 9 13.55 20.48 8.37
C ASP A 9 13.77 20.98 9.80
N LYS A 10 13.25 22.19 10.11
CA LYS A 10 13.36 22.78 11.46
C LYS A 10 12.58 21.95 12.46
N LEU A 11 13.27 21.38 13.45
CA LEU A 11 12.61 20.71 14.57
C LEU A 11 11.72 21.71 15.32
N LYS A 12 10.43 21.41 15.45
CA LYS A 12 9.45 22.33 16.07
C LYS A 12 9.22 22.03 17.55
N ARG A 13 9.38 20.77 17.95
CA ARG A 13 9.13 20.31 19.31
C ARG A 13 9.91 19.02 19.59
N ALA A 14 10.50 18.90 20.75
CA ALA A 14 11.00 17.63 21.28
C ALA A 14 10.13 17.20 22.46
N VAL A 15 9.81 15.91 22.54
CA VAL A 15 9.05 15.31 23.64
C VAL A 15 9.93 14.25 24.29
N LYS A 16 9.83 14.07 25.59
CA LYS A 16 10.60 13.06 26.31
C LYS A 16 10.27 11.66 25.80
N GLN A 17 11.27 10.96 25.33
CA GLN A 17 11.19 9.63 24.73
C GLN A 17 12.14 8.66 25.43
N PRO A 18 11.93 7.33 25.33
CA PRO A 18 12.83 6.33 25.91
C PRO A 18 14.13 6.14 25.12
N TYR A 19 14.41 6.94 24.10
CA TYR A 19 15.57 6.90 23.24
C TYR A 19 16.21 8.29 23.13
N THR A 20 17.49 8.34 22.73
CA THR A 20 18.18 9.60 22.45
C THR A 20 17.70 10.18 21.13
N LEU A 21 17.24 11.44 21.13
CA LEU A 21 16.91 12.18 19.92
C LEU A 21 18.13 13.01 19.48
N VAL A 22 18.57 12.80 18.23
CA VAL A 22 19.69 13.55 17.65
C VAL A 22 19.19 14.40 16.49
N ASN A 23 19.41 15.70 16.56
CA ASN A 23 19.07 16.63 15.50
C ASN A 23 20.28 16.83 14.59
N ASN A 24 20.12 16.45 13.33
CA ASN A 24 21.14 16.61 12.28
C ASN A 24 20.73 17.73 11.34
N TYR A 25 21.70 18.51 10.91
CA TYR A 25 21.51 19.54 9.89
C TYR A 25 22.62 19.44 8.85
N GLY A 26 22.28 19.63 7.58
CA GLY A 26 23.23 19.80 6.50
C GLY A 26 22.54 19.90 5.16
N PRO A 27 23.13 20.63 4.19
CA PRO A 27 22.69 20.71 2.82
C PRO A 27 23.24 19.49 2.02
N THR A 28 22.57 19.13 0.94
CA THR A 28 23.01 18.11 -0.02
C THR A 28 24.43 18.39 -0.52
N GLU A 29 24.76 19.66 -0.70
CA GLU A 29 26.07 20.16 -1.16
C GLU A 29 27.23 19.87 -0.18
N ASN A 30 26.91 19.41 1.04
CA ASN A 30 27.91 18.93 2.01
C ASN A 30 27.57 17.53 2.55
N THR A 31 27.10 16.64 1.69
CA THR A 31 26.85 15.22 1.99
C THR A 31 25.91 15.03 3.20
N VAL A 32 24.73 15.64 3.12
CA VAL A 32 23.55 15.48 4.00
C VAL A 32 23.72 15.98 5.44
N VAL A 33 24.79 15.64 6.16
CA VAL A 33 24.98 16.04 7.56
C VAL A 33 26.23 16.88 7.72
N ALA A 34 26.05 18.12 8.14
CA ALA A 34 27.14 19.07 8.45
C ALA A 34 27.28 19.31 9.95
N THR A 35 26.18 19.35 10.68
CA THR A 35 26.18 19.52 12.14
C THR A 35 25.23 18.54 12.81
N SER A 36 25.46 18.24 14.10
CA SER A 36 24.71 17.27 14.86
C SER A 36 24.71 17.61 16.35
N THR A 37 23.60 17.30 17.03
CA THR A 37 23.49 17.42 18.50
C THR A 37 22.44 16.47 19.06
N GLU A 38 22.66 15.98 20.26
CA GLU A 38 21.61 15.36 21.05
C GLU A 38 20.66 16.42 21.58
N ILE A 39 19.36 16.17 21.53
CA ILE A 39 18.33 17.08 22.02
C ILE A 39 17.87 16.60 23.39
N ASP A 40 18.00 17.45 24.38
CA ASP A 40 17.34 17.27 25.66
C ASP A 40 15.97 17.97 25.65
N PRO A 41 14.87 17.20 25.69
CA PRO A 41 13.52 17.80 25.73
C PRO A 41 13.23 18.67 26.96
N GLU A 42 13.97 18.51 28.04
CA GLU A 42 13.79 19.27 29.26
C GLU A 42 14.48 20.66 29.21
N GLU A 43 15.55 20.79 28.40
CA GLU A 43 16.26 22.07 28.21
C GLU A 43 15.57 23.03 27.23
N GLY A 44 14.62 22.52 26.42
CA GLY A 44 13.82 23.31 25.48
C GLY A 44 14.60 23.87 24.27
N SER A 45 15.87 23.55 24.12
CA SER A 45 16.71 23.98 23.00
C SER A 45 16.54 23.05 21.80
N LEU A 46 16.29 23.65 20.64
CA LEU A 46 16.16 22.94 19.34
C LEU A 46 17.34 23.30 18.41
N SER A 47 18.57 23.33 18.96
CA SER A 47 19.80 23.61 18.25
C SER A 47 20.04 22.59 17.11
N ILE A 48 20.76 23.02 16.07
CA ILE A 48 21.33 22.13 15.05
C ILE A 48 22.75 21.65 15.43
N GLY A 49 23.21 22.01 16.61
CA GLY A 49 24.41 21.46 17.23
C GLY A 49 25.74 22.07 16.76
N ARG A 50 26.72 21.19 16.55
CA ARG A 50 28.10 21.55 16.17
C ARG A 50 28.54 20.74 14.96
N ALA A 51 29.54 21.24 14.23
CA ALA A 51 30.09 20.55 13.08
C ALA A 51 30.54 19.12 13.42
N ILE A 52 30.18 18.17 12.55
CA ILE A 52 30.64 16.78 12.66
C ILE A 52 32.11 16.64 12.31
N ALA A 53 32.70 15.47 12.54
CA ALA A 53 34.09 15.20 12.20
C ALA A 53 34.42 15.49 10.74
N ASN A 54 35.56 16.10 10.45
CA ASN A 54 36.00 16.50 9.12
C ASN A 54 35.18 17.59 8.43
N THR A 55 34.23 18.23 9.14
CA THR A 55 33.44 19.38 8.70
C THR A 55 33.79 20.59 9.54
N ARG A 56 33.84 21.77 8.91
CA ARG A 56 33.98 23.07 9.56
C ARG A 56 32.68 23.87 9.27
N ALA A 57 32.19 24.53 10.30
CA ALA A 57 31.03 25.41 10.20
C ALA A 57 31.43 26.81 10.64
N TYR A 58 31.19 27.78 9.80
CA TYR A 58 31.47 29.20 10.05
C TYR A 58 30.15 29.97 10.02
N ILE A 59 30.00 30.95 10.90
CA ILE A 59 28.88 31.89 10.85
C ILE A 59 29.46 33.24 10.43
N LEU A 60 29.12 33.65 9.18
CA LEU A 60 29.74 34.79 8.54
C LEU A 60 28.76 35.94 8.31
N GLY A 61 29.25 37.17 8.45
CA GLY A 61 28.52 38.38 8.06
C GLY A 61 28.79 38.78 6.60
N ASP A 62 28.25 39.93 6.17
CA ASP A 62 28.29 40.40 4.77
C ASP A 62 29.72 40.59 4.19
N GLY A 63 30.73 40.73 5.01
CA GLY A 63 32.14 40.87 4.60
C GLY A 63 32.99 39.64 4.88
N ASP A 64 32.41 38.44 4.98
CA ASP A 64 33.08 37.17 5.31
C ASP A 64 33.81 37.17 6.67
N GLN A 65 33.45 38.10 7.59
CA GLN A 65 33.95 38.09 8.94
C GLN A 65 33.11 37.15 9.85
N VAL A 66 33.79 36.39 10.71
CA VAL A 66 33.12 35.54 11.73
C VAL A 66 32.26 36.38 12.64
N GLN A 67 31.01 35.99 12.81
CA GLN A 67 30.09 36.68 13.73
C GLN A 67 30.36 36.31 15.19
N PRO A 68 30.28 37.29 16.12
CA PRO A 68 30.33 37.01 17.53
C PRO A 68 29.16 36.14 18.01
N GLU A 69 29.31 35.55 19.19
CA GLU A 69 28.23 34.80 19.86
C GLU A 69 26.94 35.62 19.96
N GLY A 70 25.82 34.97 19.68
CA GLY A 70 24.49 35.57 19.70
C GLY A 70 24.15 36.43 18.48
N VAL A 71 25.12 36.77 17.65
CA VAL A 71 24.92 37.55 16.41
C VAL A 71 24.60 36.63 15.23
N ALA A 72 23.53 36.98 14.53
CA ALA A 72 23.12 36.23 13.36
C ALA A 72 24.05 36.44 12.15
N GLY A 73 24.29 35.36 11.39
CA GLY A 73 25.09 35.38 10.17
C GLY A 73 24.76 34.18 9.29
N GLU A 74 25.30 34.17 8.10
CA GLU A 74 25.16 33.04 7.17
C GLU A 74 25.99 31.84 7.64
N LEU A 75 25.38 30.69 7.69
CA LEU A 75 26.09 29.44 7.89
C LEU A 75 26.87 29.06 6.62
N CYS A 76 28.19 28.93 6.75
CA CYS A 76 29.04 28.42 5.70
C CYS A 76 29.69 27.12 6.17
N VAL A 77 29.68 26.09 5.31
CA VAL A 77 30.21 24.77 5.65
C VAL A 77 31.38 24.40 4.72
N ALA A 78 32.40 23.79 5.31
CA ALA A 78 33.62 23.38 4.59
C ALA A 78 34.10 22.02 5.09
N GLY A 79 34.93 21.35 4.35
CA GLY A 79 35.51 20.08 4.75
C GLY A 79 35.43 19.00 3.69
N ARG A 80 35.63 17.75 4.11
CA ARG A 80 35.69 16.62 3.19
C ARG A 80 34.32 16.18 2.60
N GLY A 81 33.24 16.56 3.25
CA GLY A 81 31.88 16.32 2.76
C GLY A 81 31.43 17.27 1.64
N LEU A 82 32.22 18.28 1.30
CA LEU A 82 31.86 19.29 0.33
C LEU A 82 31.83 18.73 -1.09
N ALA A 83 30.70 18.93 -1.80
CA ALA A 83 30.53 18.53 -3.18
C ALA A 83 31.47 19.28 -4.14
N ARG A 84 31.67 18.73 -5.34
CA ARG A 84 32.51 19.37 -6.38
C ARG A 84 31.89 20.64 -6.94
N GLY A 85 30.57 20.71 -6.97
CA GLY A 85 29.78 21.81 -7.51
C GLY A 85 28.49 21.28 -8.12
N TYR A 86 27.74 22.15 -8.78
CA TYR A 86 26.54 21.80 -9.53
C TYR A 86 26.89 21.33 -10.93
N LEU A 87 26.28 20.24 -11.38
CA LEU A 87 26.52 19.69 -12.71
C LEU A 87 26.07 20.68 -13.80
N ASN A 88 26.94 20.94 -14.78
CA ASN A 88 26.69 21.86 -15.91
C ASN A 88 26.25 23.30 -15.52
N ARG A 89 26.57 23.73 -14.26
CA ARG A 89 26.18 25.04 -13.72
C ARG A 89 27.40 25.74 -13.09
N GLU A 90 28.38 26.09 -13.91
CA GLU A 90 29.65 26.68 -13.42
C GLU A 90 29.45 28.02 -12.72
N ASP A 91 28.52 28.86 -13.23
CA ASP A 91 28.23 30.17 -12.64
C ASP A 91 27.62 30.05 -11.23
N GLU A 92 26.70 29.13 -11.03
CA GLU A 92 26.10 28.87 -9.72
C GLU A 92 27.11 28.19 -8.78
N THR A 93 27.91 27.29 -9.30
CA THR A 93 29.02 26.69 -8.53
C THR A 93 29.94 27.75 -8.01
N ALA A 94 30.38 28.70 -8.85
CA ALA A 94 31.28 29.79 -8.46
C ALA A 94 30.69 30.74 -7.42
N LYS A 95 29.36 30.94 -7.42
CA LYS A 95 28.65 31.78 -6.45
C LYS A 95 28.51 31.14 -5.07
N ARG A 96 28.27 29.83 -5.04
CA ARG A 96 27.99 29.10 -3.79
C ARG A 96 29.19 28.37 -3.20
N PHE A 97 30.08 27.83 -4.02
CA PHE A 97 31.29 27.14 -3.61
C PHE A 97 32.51 28.07 -3.72
N VAL A 98 32.69 28.91 -2.71
CA VAL A 98 33.71 29.95 -2.69
C VAL A 98 34.98 29.49 -1.98
N ALA A 99 36.08 30.24 -2.13
CA ALA A 99 37.30 29.96 -1.38
C ALA A 99 37.05 30.05 0.12
N ASP A 100 37.63 29.12 0.89
CA ASP A 100 37.60 29.16 2.35
C ASP A 100 38.61 30.23 2.82
N PRO A 101 38.17 31.36 3.41
CA PRO A 101 39.08 32.44 3.81
C PRO A 101 39.95 32.06 4.99
N PHE A 102 39.65 30.96 5.69
CA PHE A 102 40.35 30.53 6.89
C PHE A 102 41.33 29.37 6.61
N VAL A 103 41.18 28.66 5.47
CA VAL A 103 42.04 27.53 5.09
C VAL A 103 42.47 27.71 3.64
N PRO A 104 43.73 28.16 3.40
CA PRO A 104 44.21 28.40 2.06
C PRO A 104 44.14 27.17 1.14
N GLY A 105 43.60 27.35 -0.04
CA GLY A 105 43.46 26.30 -1.05
C GLY A 105 42.25 25.40 -0.89
N GLU A 106 41.46 25.55 0.16
CA GLU A 106 40.18 24.84 0.34
C GLU A 106 39.01 25.71 -0.05
N ARG A 107 37.82 25.09 -0.15
CA ARG A 107 36.56 25.76 -0.48
C ARG A 107 35.55 25.58 0.65
N MET A 108 34.60 26.50 0.71
CA MET A 108 33.44 26.40 1.55
C MET A 108 32.18 26.62 0.73
N TYR A 109 31.06 26.07 1.20
CA TYR A 109 29.74 26.23 0.63
C TYR A 109 28.94 27.24 1.46
N ARG A 110 28.39 28.22 0.78
CA ARG A 110 27.47 29.23 1.36
C ARG A 110 26.06 28.68 1.34
N THR A 111 25.55 28.29 2.52
CA THR A 111 24.28 27.56 2.63
C THR A 111 23.07 28.44 2.36
N GLY A 112 23.17 29.75 2.55
CA GLY A 112 22.05 30.68 2.55
C GLY A 112 21.18 30.59 3.82
N ASP A 113 21.60 29.82 4.80
CA ASP A 113 20.90 29.68 6.07
C ASP A 113 21.39 30.72 7.09
N LEU A 114 20.45 31.42 7.72
CA LEU A 114 20.70 32.37 8.78
C LEU A 114 20.70 31.64 10.12
N VAL A 115 21.82 31.71 10.82
CA VAL A 115 22.03 31.02 12.09
C VAL A 115 22.73 31.96 13.09
N ARG A 116 22.79 31.56 14.36
CA ARG A 116 23.63 32.20 15.36
C ARG A 116 24.31 31.16 16.23
N TRP A 117 25.49 31.51 16.78
CA TRP A 117 26.20 30.69 17.75
C TRP A 117 25.70 30.96 19.16
N THR A 118 25.49 29.90 19.95
CA THR A 118 25.20 29.96 21.36
C THR A 118 26.21 29.10 22.13
N THR A 119 26.72 29.56 23.28
CA THR A 119 27.73 28.85 24.06
C THR A 119 27.21 27.50 24.56
N GLU A 120 25.97 27.47 25.04
CA GLU A 120 25.39 26.30 25.69
C GLU A 120 24.98 25.22 24.72
N HIS A 121 24.33 25.58 23.60
CA HIS A 121 23.68 24.63 22.72
C HIS A 121 24.29 24.55 21.32
N GLY A 122 25.32 25.31 20.98
CA GLY A 122 25.94 25.35 19.67
C GLY A 122 25.22 26.25 18.68
N ILE A 123 25.00 25.78 17.43
CA ILE A 123 24.39 26.58 16.35
C ILE A 123 22.87 26.52 16.45
N GLU A 124 22.22 27.66 16.51
CA GLU A 124 20.77 27.83 16.48
C GLU A 124 20.33 28.29 15.09
N TYR A 125 19.40 27.56 14.49
CA TYR A 125 18.83 27.88 13.18
C TYR A 125 17.73 28.93 13.32
N ILE A 126 17.88 30.06 12.62
CA ILE A 126 16.93 31.18 12.63
C ILE A 126 15.98 31.09 11.42
N GLY A 127 16.54 30.95 10.21
CA GLY A 127 15.80 30.95 8.96
C GLY A 127 16.69 30.95 7.74
N ARG A 128 16.17 31.38 6.57
CA ARG A 128 16.96 31.55 5.35
C ARG A 128 17.16 33.01 4.99
N ILE A 129 18.31 33.27 4.36
CA ILE A 129 18.67 34.60 3.82
C ILE A 129 18.03 34.77 2.43
N ASP A 130 17.97 33.70 1.66
CA ASP A 130 17.36 33.65 0.33
C ASP A 130 15.85 33.30 0.44
N GLN A 131 15.19 33.30 -0.72
CA GLN A 131 13.74 33.10 -0.81
C GLN A 131 13.35 31.63 -0.99
N GLN A 132 14.30 30.71 -0.89
CA GLN A 132 14.01 29.28 -0.95
C GLN A 132 13.12 28.85 0.22
N VAL A 133 12.14 28.02 -0.08
CA VAL A 133 11.22 27.49 0.92
C VAL A 133 11.26 25.96 0.87
N LYS A 134 10.96 25.34 2.01
CA LYS A 134 10.72 23.91 2.07
C LYS A 134 9.22 23.68 2.15
N VAL A 135 8.66 22.98 1.17
CA VAL A 135 7.25 22.59 1.12
C VAL A 135 7.19 21.08 1.02
N ARG A 136 6.58 20.42 1.99
CA ARG A 136 6.48 18.93 2.05
C ARG A 136 7.83 18.22 1.91
N GLY A 137 8.92 18.83 2.43
CA GLY A 137 10.28 18.28 2.34
C GLY A 137 11.07 18.70 1.10
N TYR A 138 10.43 19.21 0.06
CA TYR A 138 11.06 19.69 -1.17
C TYR A 138 11.63 21.10 -0.99
N ARG A 139 12.84 21.31 -1.49
CA ARG A 139 13.50 22.63 -1.52
C ARG A 139 13.10 23.35 -2.80
N ILE A 140 12.28 24.38 -2.70
CA ILE A 140 11.67 25.08 -3.83
C ILE A 140 12.26 26.48 -3.99
N GLU A 141 12.70 26.79 -5.20
CA GLU A 141 13.07 28.15 -5.63
C GLU A 141 11.83 28.89 -6.10
N LEU A 142 11.29 29.79 -5.28
CA LEU A 142 10.09 30.56 -5.64
C LEU A 142 10.28 31.35 -6.94
N SER A 143 11.49 31.82 -7.21
CA SER A 143 11.84 32.54 -8.43
C SER A 143 11.70 31.71 -9.72
N GLU A 144 11.85 30.40 -9.66
CA GLU A 144 11.64 29.53 -10.81
C GLU A 144 10.18 29.53 -11.24
N ILE A 145 9.27 29.41 -10.28
CA ILE A 145 7.82 29.49 -10.54
C ILE A 145 7.45 30.88 -11.07
N GLU A 146 8.01 31.94 -10.49
CA GLU A 146 7.78 33.33 -10.94
C GLU A 146 8.23 33.54 -12.38
N VAL A 147 9.40 33.01 -12.76
CA VAL A 147 9.92 33.09 -14.14
C VAL A 147 9.00 32.36 -15.13
N ARG A 148 8.49 31.19 -14.77
CA ARG A 148 7.53 30.45 -15.60
C ARG A 148 6.21 31.18 -15.75
N LEU A 149 5.67 31.73 -14.69
CA LEU A 149 4.47 32.55 -14.73
C LEU A 149 4.65 33.79 -15.62
N ALA A 150 5.78 34.51 -15.52
CA ALA A 150 6.09 35.68 -16.31
C ALA A 150 6.28 35.37 -17.81
N GLN A 151 6.51 34.13 -18.21
CA GLN A 151 6.58 33.69 -19.61
C GLN A 151 5.19 33.52 -20.25
N LEU A 152 4.13 33.43 -19.45
CA LEU A 152 2.77 33.26 -19.94
C LEU A 152 2.21 34.63 -20.38
N SER A 153 1.68 34.73 -21.59
CA SER A 153 1.19 35.97 -22.17
C SER A 153 0.00 36.60 -21.43
N ALA A 154 -0.68 35.81 -20.58
CA ALA A 154 -1.79 36.25 -19.74
C ALA A 154 -1.34 36.91 -18.43
N VAL A 155 -0.05 36.85 -18.07
CA VAL A 155 0.52 37.35 -16.83
C VAL A 155 1.35 38.60 -17.12
N GLN A 156 1.07 39.72 -16.43
CA GLN A 156 1.88 40.95 -16.51
C GLN A 156 3.01 40.91 -15.49
N ASP A 157 2.68 40.62 -14.23
CA ASP A 157 3.64 40.46 -13.17
C ASP A 157 3.23 39.25 -12.28
N ALA A 158 4.20 38.58 -11.71
CA ALA A 158 3.98 37.46 -10.80
C ALA A 158 4.92 37.48 -9.58
N ALA A 159 4.41 37.07 -8.43
CA ALA A 159 5.18 36.80 -7.24
C ALA A 159 4.67 35.53 -6.58
N VAL A 160 5.57 34.74 -5.97
CA VAL A 160 5.20 33.54 -5.24
C VAL A 160 5.69 33.64 -3.80
N ALA A 161 4.84 33.24 -2.85
CA ALA A 161 5.19 33.25 -1.43
C ALA A 161 4.75 31.94 -0.75
N ALA A 162 5.48 31.57 0.29
CA ALA A 162 5.07 30.48 1.17
C ALA A 162 4.07 30.98 2.21
N VAL A 163 2.92 30.31 2.29
CA VAL A 163 1.85 30.61 3.24
C VAL A 163 1.59 29.41 4.14
N LYS A 164 0.87 29.60 5.24
CA LYS A 164 0.45 28.49 6.10
C LYS A 164 -0.98 28.10 5.79
N ASP A 165 -1.20 26.78 5.53
CA ASP A 165 -2.54 26.22 5.39
C ASP A 165 -3.27 26.10 6.74
N LYS A 166 -4.53 25.64 6.75
CA LYS A 166 -5.34 25.46 7.98
C LYS A 166 -4.71 24.49 8.99
N ALA A 167 -3.98 23.48 8.50
CA ALA A 167 -3.30 22.50 9.34
C ALA A 167 -1.93 23.00 9.86
N GLY A 168 -1.51 24.22 9.45
CA GLY A 168 -0.22 24.83 9.81
C GLY A 168 0.94 24.36 8.93
N ASN A 169 0.70 23.61 7.86
CA ASN A 169 1.72 23.21 6.90
C ASN A 169 2.09 24.37 5.97
N THR A 170 3.30 24.30 5.40
CA THR A 170 3.74 25.30 4.42
C THR A 170 3.21 24.91 3.04
N ALA A 171 2.54 25.87 2.36
CA ALA A 171 2.04 25.75 0.99
C ALA A 171 2.49 26.97 0.15
N LEU A 172 2.46 26.82 -1.18
CA LEU A 172 2.78 27.91 -2.11
C LEU A 172 1.53 28.72 -2.46
N CYS A 173 1.68 30.04 -2.54
CA CYS A 173 0.67 30.95 -3.03
C CYS A 173 1.26 31.81 -4.17
N ALA A 174 0.63 31.78 -5.35
CA ALA A 174 0.96 32.68 -6.45
C ALA A 174 0.11 33.95 -6.39
N TYR A 175 0.74 35.08 -6.60
CA TYR A 175 0.12 36.40 -6.75
C TYR A 175 0.39 36.86 -8.18
N VAL A 176 -0.67 37.09 -8.96
CA VAL A 176 -0.55 37.38 -10.38
C VAL A 176 -1.36 38.62 -10.76
N THR A 177 -0.90 39.33 -11.76
CA THR A 177 -1.60 40.44 -12.38
C THR A 177 -1.86 40.15 -13.86
N PRO A 178 -2.98 40.63 -14.45
CA PRO A 178 -4.02 41.50 -13.90
C PRO A 178 -5.03 40.74 -13.01
N GLU A 179 -5.95 41.48 -12.37
CA GLU A 179 -6.97 40.94 -11.46
C GLU A 179 -7.93 39.94 -12.11
N ASP A 180 -8.14 40.06 -13.42
CA ASP A 180 -8.98 39.18 -14.23
C ASP A 180 -8.23 37.99 -14.87
N ALA A 181 -7.02 37.71 -14.42
CA ALA A 181 -6.25 36.55 -14.90
C ALA A 181 -6.95 35.22 -14.59
N ASP A 182 -7.05 34.34 -15.57
CA ASP A 182 -7.63 33.00 -15.42
C ASP A 182 -6.64 32.06 -14.73
N THR A 183 -6.78 31.91 -13.43
CA THR A 183 -5.87 31.12 -12.59
C THR A 183 -5.88 29.63 -12.91
N GLU A 184 -6.99 29.05 -13.40
CA GLU A 184 -7.05 27.64 -13.80
C GLU A 184 -6.22 27.38 -15.08
N SER A 185 -6.33 28.27 -16.07
CA SER A 185 -5.48 28.19 -17.26
C SER A 185 -4.00 28.39 -16.93
N LEU A 186 -3.66 29.29 -15.99
CA LEU A 186 -2.29 29.49 -15.53
C LEU A 186 -1.74 28.25 -14.77
N LYS A 187 -2.57 27.64 -13.95
CA LYS A 187 -2.22 26.41 -13.22
C LYS A 187 -1.95 25.26 -14.18
N SER A 188 -2.84 25.05 -15.16
CA SER A 188 -2.65 24.04 -16.21
C SER A 188 -1.35 24.27 -16.98
N ALA A 189 -1.05 25.50 -17.38
CA ALA A 189 0.19 25.84 -18.10
C ALA A 189 1.47 25.62 -17.25
N LEU A 190 1.40 25.77 -15.91
CA LEU A 190 2.50 25.42 -15.03
C LEU A 190 2.66 23.92 -14.89
N GLN A 191 1.58 23.14 -14.84
CA GLN A 191 1.61 21.68 -14.76
C GLN A 191 2.34 21.04 -15.95
N ASP A 192 2.27 21.66 -17.12
CA ASP A 192 3.00 21.20 -18.31
C ASP A 192 4.53 21.42 -18.22
N THR A 193 5.01 22.26 -17.28
CA THR A 193 6.40 22.71 -17.27
C THR A 193 7.11 22.63 -15.92
N LEU A 194 6.37 22.40 -14.84
CA LEU A 194 6.91 22.29 -13.46
C LEU A 194 6.34 21.06 -12.77
N PRO A 195 7.12 20.44 -11.90
CA PRO A 195 6.64 19.32 -11.09
C PRO A 195 5.54 19.76 -10.12
N ASP A 196 4.63 18.85 -9.75
CA ASP A 196 3.43 19.12 -8.95
C ASP A 196 3.72 19.80 -7.61
N TYR A 197 4.84 19.47 -6.96
CA TYR A 197 5.21 20.10 -5.69
C TYR A 197 5.61 21.58 -5.83
N MET A 198 5.85 22.08 -7.04
CA MET A 198 6.13 23.48 -7.37
C MET A 198 4.87 24.24 -7.81
N ILE A 199 3.75 23.55 -8.05
CA ILE A 199 2.49 24.21 -8.45
C ILE A 199 1.89 24.90 -7.22
N PRO A 200 1.61 26.23 -7.31
CA PRO A 200 1.00 26.94 -6.19
C PRO A 200 -0.39 26.39 -5.85
N ALA A 201 -0.58 26.06 -4.56
CA ALA A 201 -1.85 25.58 -4.03
C ALA A 201 -2.89 26.71 -3.91
N TYR A 202 -2.42 27.95 -3.75
CA TYR A 202 -3.27 29.13 -3.60
C TYR A 202 -2.92 30.19 -4.65
N TRP A 203 -3.91 30.92 -5.11
CA TRP A 203 -3.78 31.94 -6.15
C TRP A 203 -4.48 33.23 -5.71
N VAL A 204 -3.84 34.36 -5.89
CA VAL A 204 -4.39 35.68 -5.63
C VAL A 204 -4.18 36.53 -6.85
N THR A 205 -5.25 36.96 -7.50
CA THR A 205 -5.21 37.92 -8.58
C THR A 205 -5.35 39.32 -8.04
N MET A 206 -4.64 40.27 -8.62
CA MET A 206 -4.64 41.69 -8.18
C MET A 206 -4.30 42.64 -9.33
N ASP A 207 -4.69 43.90 -9.20
CA ASP A 207 -4.41 44.90 -10.24
C ASP A 207 -2.90 45.18 -10.36
N GLU A 208 -2.20 45.35 -9.23
CA GLU A 208 -0.77 45.66 -9.17
C GLU A 208 -0.12 44.95 -7.96
N LEU A 209 1.09 44.41 -8.16
CA LEU A 209 1.88 43.86 -7.04
C LEU A 209 2.42 45.03 -6.16
N PRO A 210 2.37 44.88 -4.81
CA PRO A 210 2.96 45.88 -3.94
C PRO A 210 4.49 45.92 -4.12
N VAL A 211 5.05 47.12 -4.24
CA VAL A 211 6.47 47.33 -4.44
C VAL A 211 7.09 48.17 -3.33
N THR A 212 8.32 47.88 -2.97
CA THR A 212 9.13 48.68 -2.05
C THR A 212 9.56 49.98 -2.70
N ALA A 213 10.07 50.96 -1.91
CA ALA A 213 10.62 52.22 -2.40
C ALA A 213 11.74 52.04 -3.46
N ASN A 214 12.34 50.87 -3.58
CA ASN A 214 13.39 50.53 -4.53
C ASN A 214 12.85 49.79 -5.78
N GLY A 215 11.51 49.69 -5.95
CA GLY A 215 10.87 49.05 -7.10
C GLY A 215 10.89 47.50 -7.08
N LYS A 216 11.22 46.85 -5.96
CA LYS A 216 11.14 45.38 -5.81
C LYS A 216 9.80 45.02 -5.17
N VAL A 217 9.25 43.86 -5.52
CA VAL A 217 8.03 43.32 -4.89
C VAL A 217 8.16 43.26 -3.37
N ASP A 218 7.23 43.91 -2.68
CA ASP A 218 7.13 43.88 -1.22
C ASP A 218 6.27 42.69 -0.79
N ARG A 219 6.93 41.50 -0.63
CA ARG A 219 6.23 40.28 -0.23
C ARG A 219 5.59 40.32 1.17
N LYS A 220 6.02 41.27 2.03
CA LYS A 220 5.38 41.45 3.35
C LYS A 220 4.05 42.19 3.27
N ALA A 221 3.86 42.97 2.20
CA ALA A 221 2.64 43.69 1.91
C ALA A 221 1.65 42.87 1.07
N LEU A 222 2.00 41.68 0.61
CA LEU A 222 1.10 40.77 -0.11
C LEU A 222 -0.05 40.36 0.83
N PRO A 223 -1.30 40.37 0.34
CA PRO A 223 -2.45 39.95 1.13
C PRO A 223 -2.35 38.48 1.50
N GLN A 224 -2.86 38.10 2.64
CA GLN A 224 -3.03 36.67 2.97
C GLN A 224 -4.06 36.09 1.99
N PRO A 225 -3.76 34.92 1.37
CA PRO A 225 -4.77 34.27 0.53
C PRO A 225 -5.98 33.91 1.40
N ASP A 226 -7.15 34.00 0.82
CA ASP A 226 -8.35 33.49 1.46
C ASP A 226 -8.34 31.97 1.38
N ILE A 227 -7.71 31.37 2.40
CA ILE A 227 -7.53 29.92 2.52
C ILE A 227 -8.88 29.20 2.66
N GLU A 228 -9.92 29.91 3.09
CA GLU A 228 -11.28 29.35 3.16
C GLU A 228 -11.96 29.29 1.78
N ALA A 229 -11.66 30.25 0.90
CA ALA A 229 -12.21 30.27 -0.45
C ALA A 229 -11.37 29.48 -1.48
N GLN A 230 -10.11 29.18 -1.18
CA GLN A 230 -9.15 28.62 -2.14
C GLN A 230 -8.44 27.32 -1.68
N SER A 231 -8.85 26.68 -0.56
CA SER A 231 -8.44 25.28 -0.37
C SER A 231 -8.82 24.55 -1.64
N THR A 232 -7.92 23.77 -2.29
CA THR A 232 -8.17 22.98 -3.51
C THR A 232 -9.61 22.62 -3.48
N ALA A 233 -10.40 23.31 -4.29
CA ALA A 233 -11.74 23.62 -3.88
C ALA A 233 -12.40 22.29 -3.54
N TYR A 234 -12.73 22.07 -2.25
CA TYR A 234 -13.77 21.12 -1.93
C TYR A 234 -14.91 21.48 -2.88
N LYS A 235 -14.88 20.86 -4.04
CA LYS A 235 -15.93 20.97 -5.01
C LYS A 235 -17.01 20.07 -4.50
N ALA A 236 -17.96 20.68 -3.80
CA ALA A 236 -19.09 19.94 -3.24
C ALA A 236 -19.78 19.17 -4.36
N PRO A 237 -20.24 17.96 -4.10
CA PRO A 237 -21.14 17.24 -5.00
C PRO A 237 -22.31 18.14 -5.41
N ALA A 238 -22.60 18.19 -6.71
CA ALA A 238 -23.66 19.04 -7.28
C ALA A 238 -24.84 18.24 -7.80
N THR A 239 -24.66 16.92 -8.00
CA THR A 239 -25.70 16.00 -8.46
C THR A 239 -25.93 14.88 -7.44
N GLU A 240 -27.12 14.28 -7.44
CA GLU A 240 -27.46 13.13 -6.56
C GLU A 240 -26.45 11.98 -6.72
N MET A 241 -25.90 11.78 -7.91
CA MET A 241 -24.90 10.74 -8.18
C MET A 241 -23.52 11.09 -7.58
N GLU A 242 -23.11 12.35 -7.68
CA GLU A 242 -21.86 12.83 -7.05
C GLU A 242 -21.98 12.79 -5.52
N GLU A 243 -23.16 13.15 -4.96
CA GLU A 243 -23.42 13.04 -3.51
C GLU A 243 -23.29 11.58 -3.06
N LEU A 244 -23.92 10.66 -3.77
CA LEU A 244 -23.84 9.24 -3.46
C LEU A 244 -22.42 8.69 -3.55
N LEU A 245 -21.67 9.05 -4.59
CA LEU A 245 -20.26 8.65 -4.75
C LEU A 245 -19.39 9.22 -3.63
N ALA A 246 -19.59 10.49 -3.26
CA ALA A 246 -18.85 11.12 -2.17
C ALA A 246 -19.15 10.43 -0.82
N ASP A 247 -20.38 10.13 -0.52
CA ASP A 247 -20.79 9.41 0.70
C ASP A 247 -20.17 8.02 0.74
N ILE A 248 -20.21 7.29 -0.38
CA ILE A 248 -19.58 5.96 -0.47
C ILE A 248 -18.06 6.03 -0.28
N TRP A 249 -17.40 7.04 -0.87
CA TRP A 249 -15.96 7.22 -0.71
C TRP A 249 -15.58 7.58 0.74
N GLN A 250 -16.34 8.49 1.37
CA GLN A 250 -16.14 8.84 2.79
C GLN A 250 -16.20 7.61 3.68
N ASP A 251 -17.19 6.78 3.45
CA ASP A 251 -17.40 5.55 4.20
C ASP A 251 -16.28 4.51 3.97
N VAL A 252 -15.87 4.31 2.69
CA VAL A 252 -14.85 3.30 2.33
C VAL A 252 -13.44 3.75 2.71
N LEU A 253 -13.14 5.03 2.56
CA LEU A 253 -11.83 5.59 2.86
C LEU A 253 -11.66 5.98 4.33
N GLY A 254 -12.78 6.20 5.05
CA GLY A 254 -12.78 6.66 6.44
C GLY A 254 -12.38 8.13 6.58
N ILE A 255 -12.57 8.94 5.53
CA ILE A 255 -12.18 10.36 5.47
C ILE A 255 -13.43 11.21 5.33
N PRO A 256 -13.72 12.17 6.23
CA PRO A 256 -14.84 13.09 6.08
C PRO A 256 -14.56 14.16 5.01
N ASP A 257 -15.62 14.73 4.45
CA ASP A 257 -15.58 15.89 3.55
C ASP A 257 -14.76 15.65 2.25
N ILE A 258 -15.05 14.58 1.51
CA ILE A 258 -14.44 14.31 0.19
C ILE A 258 -15.11 15.17 -0.88
N GLY A 259 -14.31 15.94 -1.63
CA GLY A 259 -14.73 16.72 -2.78
C GLY A 259 -14.71 15.90 -4.08
N ILE A 260 -15.48 16.32 -5.10
CA ILE A 260 -15.58 15.57 -6.36
C ILE A 260 -14.28 15.58 -7.19
N SER A 261 -13.35 16.51 -6.91
CA SER A 261 -12.03 16.57 -7.56
C SER A 261 -10.92 15.83 -6.80
N ASP A 262 -11.25 15.21 -5.67
CA ASP A 262 -10.26 14.43 -4.90
C ASP A 262 -9.97 13.09 -5.59
N ASN A 263 -8.71 12.69 -5.58
CA ASN A 263 -8.27 11.45 -6.20
C ASN A 263 -8.32 10.29 -5.20
N PHE A 264 -9.05 9.22 -5.56
CA PHE A 264 -9.28 8.02 -4.74
C PHE A 264 -8.00 7.40 -4.17
N PHE A 265 -6.99 7.22 -5.02
CA PHE A 265 -5.73 6.57 -4.63
C PHE A 265 -4.87 7.49 -3.76
N THR A 266 -4.88 8.80 -4.02
CA THR A 266 -4.18 9.80 -3.19
C THR A 266 -4.77 9.87 -1.78
N LEU A 267 -6.07 9.59 -1.64
CA LEU A 267 -6.77 9.50 -0.36
C LEU A 267 -6.57 8.15 0.36
N GLY A 268 -5.73 7.26 -0.18
CA GLY A 268 -5.43 5.96 0.41
C GLY A 268 -6.37 4.84 -0.03
N GLY A 269 -7.02 5.00 -1.19
CA GLY A 269 -7.73 3.94 -1.88
C GLY A 269 -6.77 2.92 -2.50
N ASP A 270 -7.19 1.68 -2.55
CA ASP A 270 -6.51 0.57 -3.20
C ASP A 270 -7.53 -0.32 -3.94
N SER A 271 -7.06 -1.38 -4.62
CA SER A 271 -7.94 -2.28 -5.37
C SER A 271 -9.03 -2.92 -4.50
N ILE A 272 -8.76 -3.15 -3.22
CA ILE A 272 -9.71 -3.77 -2.31
C ILE A 272 -10.78 -2.77 -1.87
N LYS A 273 -10.36 -1.56 -1.53
CA LYS A 273 -11.29 -0.45 -1.25
C LYS A 273 -12.12 -0.09 -2.49
N GLY A 274 -11.52 -0.23 -3.69
CA GLY A 274 -12.25 -0.10 -4.95
C GLY A 274 -13.36 -1.15 -5.09
N ILE A 275 -13.10 -2.41 -4.74
CA ILE A 275 -14.12 -3.47 -4.72
C ILE A 275 -15.22 -3.15 -3.68
N GLN A 276 -14.87 -2.64 -2.50
CA GLN A 276 -15.85 -2.22 -1.50
C GLN A 276 -16.74 -1.07 -2.01
N MET A 277 -16.14 -0.09 -2.69
CA MET A 277 -16.86 1.00 -3.32
C MET A 277 -17.81 0.49 -4.40
N ALA A 278 -17.35 -0.36 -5.32
CA ALA A 278 -18.19 -0.98 -6.34
C ALA A 278 -19.33 -1.81 -5.73
N SER A 279 -19.04 -2.51 -4.61
CA SER A 279 -20.07 -3.24 -3.84
C SER A 279 -21.17 -2.31 -3.32
N ARG A 280 -20.79 -1.15 -2.76
CA ARG A 280 -21.78 -0.18 -2.24
C ARG A 280 -22.59 0.47 -3.36
N LEU A 281 -21.96 0.80 -4.50
CA LEU A 281 -22.67 1.26 -5.70
C LEU A 281 -23.72 0.24 -6.17
N ASN A 282 -23.34 -1.04 -6.18
CA ASN A 282 -24.27 -2.11 -6.54
C ASN A 282 -25.50 -2.19 -5.61
N GLN A 283 -25.35 -1.88 -4.32
CA GLN A 283 -26.50 -1.81 -3.38
C GLN A 283 -27.51 -0.71 -3.76
N HIS A 284 -27.04 0.31 -4.49
CA HIS A 284 -27.86 1.38 -5.05
C HIS A 284 -28.33 1.11 -6.49
N GLY A 285 -28.14 -0.13 -7.00
CA GLY A 285 -28.51 -0.51 -8.37
C GLY A 285 -27.60 0.16 -9.42
N LEU A 286 -26.34 0.43 -9.05
CA LEU A 286 -25.34 1.07 -9.88
C LEU A 286 -24.13 0.14 -10.09
N LYS A 287 -23.58 0.14 -11.29
CA LYS A 287 -22.37 -0.62 -11.65
C LYS A 287 -21.24 0.33 -11.99
N LEU A 288 -20.06 0.00 -11.52
CA LEU A 288 -18.81 0.64 -11.91
C LEU A 288 -17.78 -0.46 -12.19
N GLU A 289 -17.11 -0.40 -13.33
CA GLU A 289 -16.01 -1.30 -13.63
C GLU A 289 -14.72 -0.80 -12.96
N MET A 290 -13.94 -1.71 -12.38
CA MET A 290 -12.72 -1.35 -11.67
C MET A 290 -11.71 -0.63 -12.57
N LYS A 291 -11.65 -0.98 -13.87
CA LYS A 291 -10.78 -0.29 -14.82
C LYS A 291 -11.07 1.21 -14.92
N ASP A 292 -12.38 1.59 -14.82
CA ASP A 292 -12.78 2.98 -14.93
C ASP A 292 -12.36 3.79 -13.70
N LEU A 293 -12.35 3.18 -12.50
CA LEU A 293 -11.80 3.81 -11.31
C LEU A 293 -10.30 4.07 -11.43
N PHE A 294 -9.54 3.17 -12.05
CA PHE A 294 -8.11 3.37 -12.26
C PHE A 294 -7.82 4.45 -13.31
N GLN A 295 -8.63 4.54 -14.37
CA GLN A 295 -8.46 5.53 -15.42
C GLN A 295 -9.02 6.91 -15.05
N HIS A 296 -10.05 6.94 -14.20
CA HIS A 296 -10.80 8.14 -13.81
C HIS A 296 -10.92 8.22 -12.28
N PRO A 297 -9.80 8.49 -11.60
CA PRO A 297 -9.73 8.33 -10.14
C PRO A 297 -10.36 9.47 -9.32
N THR A 298 -11.13 10.36 -9.94
CA THR A 298 -11.88 11.43 -9.25
C THR A 298 -13.39 11.23 -9.45
N ILE A 299 -14.21 11.67 -8.48
CA ILE A 299 -15.68 11.54 -8.58
C ILE A 299 -16.21 12.26 -9.82
N GLU A 300 -15.66 13.44 -10.13
CA GLU A 300 -16.07 14.26 -11.27
C GLU A 300 -15.89 13.52 -12.61
N GLU A 301 -14.80 12.80 -12.77
CA GLU A 301 -14.54 11.99 -13.97
C GLU A 301 -15.35 10.69 -13.93
N LEU A 302 -15.34 10.02 -12.77
CA LEU A 302 -15.90 8.68 -12.58
C LEU A 302 -17.42 8.62 -12.74
N VAL A 303 -18.12 9.70 -12.39
CA VAL A 303 -19.59 9.78 -12.45
C VAL A 303 -20.16 9.43 -13.82
N SER A 304 -19.42 9.71 -14.88
CA SER A 304 -19.82 9.42 -16.27
C SER A 304 -19.73 7.93 -16.65
N TYR A 305 -19.05 7.14 -15.85
CA TYR A 305 -18.83 5.69 -16.06
C TYR A 305 -19.67 4.84 -15.12
N VAL A 306 -20.43 5.46 -14.23
CA VAL A 306 -21.37 4.75 -13.35
C VAL A 306 -22.66 4.48 -14.12
N GLU A 307 -22.93 3.21 -14.37
CA GLU A 307 -24.10 2.74 -15.11
C GLU A 307 -25.18 2.24 -14.15
N ARG A 308 -26.46 2.35 -14.54
CA ARG A 308 -27.54 1.66 -13.81
C ARG A 308 -27.55 0.19 -14.21
N THR A 309 -27.51 -0.67 -13.21
CA THR A 309 -27.64 -2.11 -13.44
C THR A 309 -29.06 -2.46 -13.84
N GLU A 310 -29.27 -3.01 -15.03
CA GLU A 310 -30.49 -3.74 -15.42
C GLU A 310 -30.41 -5.23 -14.97
N GLY A 311 -29.55 -5.55 -13.97
CA GLY A 311 -29.29 -6.92 -13.52
C GLY A 311 -30.49 -7.54 -12.81
N LYS A 312 -30.66 -8.87 -12.93
CA LYS A 312 -31.55 -9.63 -12.03
C LYS A 312 -31.09 -9.39 -10.60
N GLU A 313 -32.02 -8.98 -9.72
CA GLU A 313 -31.75 -8.95 -8.30
C GLU A 313 -31.28 -10.35 -7.85
N ALA A 314 -30.21 -10.40 -7.08
CA ALA A 314 -29.71 -11.65 -6.51
C ALA A 314 -30.78 -12.25 -5.57
N ASP A 315 -30.92 -13.57 -5.59
CA ASP A 315 -31.84 -14.26 -4.69
C ASP A 315 -31.44 -14.01 -3.24
N GLN A 316 -32.35 -13.47 -2.46
CA GLN A 316 -32.15 -13.18 -1.03
C GLN A 316 -32.44 -14.38 -0.12
N GLY A 317 -32.96 -15.47 -0.69
CA GLY A 317 -33.27 -16.70 0.04
C GLY A 317 -32.04 -17.50 0.46
N PRO A 318 -32.19 -18.52 1.30
CA PRO A 318 -31.10 -19.41 1.66
C PRO A 318 -30.73 -20.32 0.48
N VAL A 319 -29.45 -20.45 0.21
CA VAL A 319 -28.91 -21.41 -0.79
C VAL A 319 -28.77 -22.78 -0.13
N GLU A 320 -29.29 -23.81 -0.76
CA GLU A 320 -29.29 -25.19 -0.28
C GLU A 320 -28.92 -26.19 -1.40
N GLY A 321 -28.54 -27.41 -0.99
CA GLY A 321 -28.30 -28.52 -1.91
C GLY A 321 -26.89 -28.50 -2.50
N GLU A 322 -26.70 -29.33 -3.53
CA GLU A 322 -25.39 -29.51 -4.16
C GLU A 322 -24.93 -28.29 -4.98
N ALA A 323 -23.62 -28.11 -5.06
CA ALA A 323 -22.97 -27.08 -5.84
C ALA A 323 -21.68 -27.60 -6.49
N ILE A 324 -21.25 -26.89 -7.53
CA ILE A 324 -20.02 -27.19 -8.26
C ILE A 324 -18.81 -26.73 -7.46
N LEU A 325 -17.79 -27.58 -7.35
CA LEU A 325 -16.51 -27.20 -6.81
C LEU A 325 -15.83 -26.18 -7.72
N THR A 326 -15.45 -25.04 -7.15
CA THR A 326 -14.64 -24.02 -7.85
C THR A 326 -13.23 -24.54 -8.16
N PRO A 327 -12.46 -23.89 -9.05
CA PRO A 327 -11.09 -24.30 -9.37
C PRO A 327 -10.18 -24.48 -8.15
N ILE A 328 -10.24 -23.53 -7.20
CA ILE A 328 -9.41 -23.57 -6.00
C ILE A 328 -9.81 -24.69 -5.04
N GLN A 329 -11.11 -24.99 -4.96
CA GLN A 329 -11.60 -26.11 -4.14
C GLN A 329 -11.19 -27.46 -4.76
N ARG A 330 -11.25 -27.59 -6.09
CA ARG A 330 -10.73 -28.79 -6.78
C ARG A 330 -9.23 -28.94 -6.58
N TRP A 331 -8.49 -27.86 -6.70
CA TRP A 331 -7.06 -27.84 -6.38
C TRP A 331 -6.77 -28.38 -4.96
N PHE A 332 -7.55 -27.95 -3.96
CA PHE A 332 -7.39 -28.38 -2.57
C PHE A 332 -7.59 -29.89 -2.41
N PHE A 333 -8.65 -30.45 -3.00
CA PHE A 333 -8.94 -31.89 -2.90
C PHE A 333 -7.94 -32.74 -3.71
N ASP A 334 -7.47 -32.26 -4.85
CA ASP A 334 -6.44 -32.94 -5.68
C ASP A 334 -5.11 -33.09 -4.94
N ARG A 335 -4.79 -32.18 -4.02
CA ARG A 335 -3.57 -32.26 -3.18
C ARG A 335 -3.59 -33.38 -2.16
N LYS A 336 -4.75 -33.88 -1.78
CA LYS A 336 -4.91 -35.01 -0.82
C LYS A 336 -4.13 -34.79 0.48
N PHE A 337 -4.27 -33.59 1.08
CA PHE A 337 -3.63 -33.26 2.35
C PHE A 337 -3.96 -34.31 3.42
N THR A 338 -3.00 -34.59 4.29
CA THR A 338 -3.11 -35.64 5.32
C THR A 338 -4.31 -35.43 6.25
N ASN A 339 -4.60 -34.19 6.62
CA ASN A 339 -5.77 -33.82 7.42
C ASN A 339 -6.50 -32.64 6.76
N GLN A 340 -7.46 -32.94 5.89
CA GLN A 340 -8.22 -31.95 5.17
C GLN A 340 -9.21 -31.16 6.03
N HIS A 341 -9.54 -31.65 7.23
CA HIS A 341 -10.41 -30.95 8.18
C HIS A 341 -9.72 -29.77 8.90
N HIS A 342 -8.39 -29.73 8.85
CA HIS A 342 -7.60 -28.75 9.57
C HIS A 342 -6.77 -27.89 8.59
N TRP A 343 -7.47 -27.01 7.87
CA TRP A 343 -6.94 -26.03 6.94
C TRP A 343 -7.79 -24.76 7.04
N ASN A 344 -7.52 -23.96 8.07
CA ASN A 344 -8.41 -22.89 8.51
C ASN A 344 -7.79 -21.51 8.28
N GLN A 345 -8.65 -20.52 8.31
CA GLN A 345 -8.30 -19.14 8.62
C GLN A 345 -9.03 -18.73 9.91
N SER A 346 -8.46 -17.81 10.65
CA SER A 346 -9.06 -17.37 11.91
C SER A 346 -8.71 -15.93 12.22
N VAL A 347 -9.57 -15.31 13.03
CA VAL A 347 -9.34 -14.00 13.65
C VAL A 347 -9.57 -14.14 15.15
N MET A 348 -8.82 -13.37 15.94
CA MET A 348 -9.07 -13.21 17.37
C MET A 348 -9.29 -11.72 17.68
N LEU A 349 -10.47 -11.40 18.16
CA LEU A 349 -10.90 -10.05 18.51
C LEU A 349 -10.77 -9.84 20.02
N HIS A 350 -10.33 -8.66 20.44
CA HIS A 350 -10.24 -8.26 21.84
C HIS A 350 -11.24 -7.15 22.14
N ALA A 351 -12.13 -7.35 23.10
CA ALA A 351 -13.05 -6.36 23.61
C ALA A 351 -12.65 -5.96 25.04
N PRO A 352 -12.10 -4.75 25.27
CA PRO A 352 -11.68 -4.33 26.63
C PRO A 352 -12.82 -4.26 27.64
N LYS A 353 -14.05 -4.07 27.18
CA LYS A 353 -15.25 -4.04 28.01
C LYS A 353 -15.95 -5.41 28.14
N GLY A 354 -15.40 -6.44 27.49
CA GLY A 354 -16.01 -7.76 27.35
C GLY A 354 -17.01 -7.85 26.19
N PHE A 355 -17.34 -9.08 25.81
CA PHE A 355 -18.40 -9.38 24.85
C PHE A 355 -19.66 -9.91 25.59
N ASP A 356 -20.85 -9.47 25.16
CA ASP A 356 -22.10 -10.15 25.54
C ASP A 356 -22.20 -11.47 24.76
N PRO A 357 -22.12 -12.63 25.43
CA PRO A 357 -22.17 -13.92 24.74
C PRO A 357 -23.44 -14.18 23.97
N ILE A 358 -24.59 -13.63 24.44
CA ILE A 358 -25.87 -13.80 23.78
C ILE A 358 -25.87 -13.00 22.47
N ALA A 359 -25.32 -11.79 22.50
CA ALA A 359 -25.19 -10.97 21.30
C ALA A 359 -24.21 -11.60 20.30
N VAL A 360 -23.07 -12.14 20.78
CA VAL A 360 -22.11 -12.85 19.92
C VAL A 360 -22.75 -14.08 19.26
N GLU A 361 -23.43 -14.94 20.02
CA GLU A 361 -24.05 -16.16 19.49
C GLU A 361 -25.14 -15.82 18.46
N LYS A 362 -26.01 -14.85 18.75
CA LYS A 362 -27.02 -14.36 17.80
C LYS A 362 -26.39 -13.84 16.52
N THR A 363 -25.30 -13.08 16.62
CA THR A 363 -24.62 -12.51 15.47
C THR A 363 -23.96 -13.59 14.61
N LEU A 364 -23.28 -14.55 15.22
CA LEU A 364 -22.67 -15.69 14.52
C LEU A 364 -23.73 -16.54 13.80
N GLN A 365 -24.88 -16.77 14.45
CA GLN A 365 -26.00 -17.48 13.84
C GLN A 365 -26.56 -16.70 12.63
N ALA A 366 -26.79 -15.39 12.78
CA ALA A 366 -27.27 -14.54 11.70
C ALA A 366 -26.29 -14.48 10.51
N LEU A 367 -24.97 -14.40 10.78
CA LEU A 367 -23.93 -14.49 9.74
C LEU A 367 -24.01 -15.81 8.97
N THR A 368 -24.21 -16.91 9.68
CA THR A 368 -24.29 -18.25 9.06
C THR A 368 -25.55 -18.42 8.23
N GLU A 369 -26.66 -17.81 8.65
CA GLU A 369 -27.90 -17.77 7.88
C GLU A 369 -27.79 -16.91 6.63
N HIS A 370 -27.11 -15.76 6.75
CA HIS A 370 -26.94 -14.81 5.65
C HIS A 370 -25.90 -15.26 4.63
N HIS A 371 -24.73 -15.69 5.08
CA HIS A 371 -23.62 -16.09 4.22
C HIS A 371 -23.60 -17.60 4.00
N ASP A 372 -24.21 -18.03 2.91
CA ASP A 372 -24.46 -19.43 2.59
C ASP A 372 -23.20 -20.31 2.62
N ALA A 373 -22.03 -19.77 2.20
CA ALA A 373 -20.77 -20.51 2.20
C ALA A 373 -20.35 -21.03 3.58
N LEU A 374 -20.80 -20.39 4.66
CA LEU A 374 -20.52 -20.85 6.03
C LEU A 374 -21.27 -22.15 6.40
N ARG A 375 -22.20 -22.59 5.54
CA ARG A 375 -22.96 -23.83 5.69
C ARG A 375 -22.54 -24.93 4.72
N MET A 376 -21.42 -24.77 4.02
CA MET A 376 -20.90 -25.78 3.09
C MET A 376 -20.41 -27.02 3.82
N VAL A 377 -20.67 -28.17 3.21
CA VAL A 377 -20.11 -29.47 3.61
C VAL A 377 -19.60 -30.21 2.37
N TYR A 378 -18.67 -31.14 2.58
CA TYR A 378 -17.99 -31.85 1.50
C TYR A 378 -18.02 -33.36 1.81
N ARG A 379 -18.52 -34.17 0.89
CA ARG A 379 -18.61 -35.62 1.04
C ARG A 379 -17.93 -36.32 -0.11
N GLU A 380 -17.21 -37.38 0.19
CA GLU A 380 -16.63 -38.23 -0.84
C GLU A 380 -17.64 -39.31 -1.23
N GLU A 381 -18.06 -39.32 -2.50
CA GLU A 381 -18.98 -40.32 -3.04
C GLU A 381 -18.37 -40.92 -4.32
N GLN A 382 -18.17 -42.25 -4.34
CA GLN A 382 -17.63 -43.00 -5.50
C GLN A 382 -16.24 -42.49 -5.96
N GLY A 383 -15.47 -41.78 -5.11
CA GLY A 383 -14.16 -41.22 -5.44
C GLY A 383 -14.18 -39.76 -5.93
N ASP A 384 -15.35 -39.17 -6.05
CA ASP A 384 -15.55 -37.74 -6.33
C ASP A 384 -15.97 -37.02 -5.06
N VAL A 385 -15.58 -35.74 -4.93
CA VAL A 385 -15.99 -34.88 -3.82
C VAL A 385 -17.21 -34.07 -4.24
N ILE A 386 -18.28 -34.22 -3.46
CA ILE A 386 -19.53 -33.45 -3.63
C ILE A 386 -19.57 -32.35 -2.58
N GLN A 387 -19.78 -31.10 -3.03
CA GLN A 387 -20.04 -29.95 -2.20
C GLN A 387 -21.55 -29.73 -2.07
N ALA A 388 -22.03 -29.46 -0.87
CA ALA A 388 -23.43 -29.11 -0.64
C ALA A 388 -23.57 -28.04 0.44
N PHE A 389 -24.64 -27.26 0.34
CA PHE A 389 -25.06 -26.31 1.37
C PHE A 389 -26.09 -26.97 2.29
N GLN A 390 -25.79 -26.99 3.59
CA GLN A 390 -26.75 -27.42 4.61
C GLN A 390 -27.90 -26.41 4.76
N THR A 391 -29.05 -26.87 5.19
CA THR A 391 -30.14 -26.01 5.60
C THR A 391 -29.76 -25.20 6.85
N ILE A 392 -30.47 -24.11 7.11
CA ILE A 392 -30.26 -23.27 8.30
C ILE A 392 -30.45 -24.11 9.59
N ASP A 393 -31.44 -25.01 9.60
CA ASP A 393 -31.72 -25.85 10.76
C ASP A 393 -30.63 -26.89 11.06
N GLU A 394 -29.91 -27.33 10.05
CA GLU A 394 -28.82 -28.31 10.19
C GLU A 394 -27.52 -27.64 10.68
N CYS A 395 -27.31 -26.35 10.38
CA CYS A 395 -26.11 -25.63 10.73
C CYS A 395 -26.33 -24.67 11.90
N LYS A 396 -26.13 -25.20 13.13
CA LYS A 396 -26.21 -24.38 14.35
C LYS A 396 -24.80 -24.11 14.89
N ILE A 397 -24.51 -22.84 15.11
CA ILE A 397 -23.27 -22.42 15.77
C ILE A 397 -23.54 -22.27 17.26
N SER A 398 -22.68 -22.85 18.08
CA SER A 398 -22.66 -22.65 19.53
C SER A 398 -21.38 -21.92 19.92
N LEU A 399 -21.50 -20.93 20.80
CA LEU A 399 -20.37 -20.23 21.38
C LEU A 399 -19.90 -20.97 22.64
N GLU A 400 -18.64 -21.45 22.64
CA GLU A 400 -18.00 -21.97 23.85
C GLU A 400 -17.38 -20.78 24.63
N ILE A 401 -17.62 -20.76 25.97
CA ILE A 401 -17.11 -19.69 26.83
C ILE A 401 -16.16 -20.31 27.85
N VAL A 402 -14.96 -19.73 27.92
CA VAL A 402 -13.93 -20.21 28.88
C VAL A 402 -13.50 -19.05 29.79
N ASP A 403 -13.73 -19.22 31.08
CA ASP A 403 -13.31 -18.28 32.11
C ASP A 403 -11.83 -18.48 32.47
N LEU A 404 -10.99 -17.49 32.24
CA LEU A 404 -9.54 -17.51 32.50
C LEU A 404 -9.13 -16.47 33.55
N TYR A 405 -10.07 -16.02 34.39
CA TYR A 405 -9.80 -15.11 35.48
C TYR A 405 -8.77 -15.66 36.47
N GLY A 406 -7.93 -14.78 37.02
CA GLY A 406 -6.90 -15.16 38.02
C GLY A 406 -5.63 -15.74 37.43
N SER A 407 -5.51 -15.86 36.10
CA SER A 407 -4.28 -16.30 35.44
C SER A 407 -3.35 -15.11 35.20
N ASP A 408 -2.06 -15.30 35.41
CA ASP A 408 -1.05 -14.32 35.00
C ASP A 408 -0.87 -14.33 33.47
N GLU A 409 -0.16 -13.35 32.94
CA GLU A 409 -0.01 -13.14 31.48
C GLU A 409 0.63 -14.33 30.75
N ASP A 410 1.61 -14.99 31.35
CA ASP A 410 2.29 -16.13 30.73
C ASP A 410 1.41 -17.38 30.77
N MET A 411 0.64 -17.56 31.84
CA MET A 411 -0.38 -18.60 31.93
C MET A 411 -1.49 -18.38 30.91
N LEU A 412 -1.98 -17.14 30.76
CA LEU A 412 -3.00 -16.77 29.75
C LEU A 412 -2.52 -17.11 28.35
N LYS A 413 -1.31 -16.71 27.96
CA LYS A 413 -0.74 -17.03 26.65
C LYS A 413 -0.71 -18.54 26.39
N SER A 414 -0.27 -19.30 27.39
CA SER A 414 -0.18 -20.75 27.26
C SER A 414 -1.56 -21.42 27.17
N GLN A 415 -2.51 -21.01 28.03
CA GLN A 415 -3.85 -21.58 28.07
C GLN A 415 -4.63 -21.25 26.79
N ILE A 416 -4.62 -19.99 26.36
CA ILE A 416 -5.31 -19.54 25.13
C ILE A 416 -4.76 -20.29 23.93
N LYS A 417 -3.42 -20.44 23.81
CA LYS A 417 -2.81 -21.21 22.72
C LYS A 417 -3.31 -22.66 22.68
N VAL A 418 -3.36 -23.36 23.81
CA VAL A 418 -3.84 -24.74 23.88
C VAL A 418 -5.32 -24.86 23.51
N LEU A 419 -6.14 -23.91 23.97
CA LEU A 419 -7.57 -23.86 23.65
C LEU A 419 -7.79 -23.55 22.16
N ALA A 420 -7.06 -22.59 21.63
CA ALA A 420 -7.09 -22.25 20.22
C ALA A 420 -6.66 -23.42 19.32
N ASP A 421 -5.56 -24.13 19.66
CA ASP A 421 -5.14 -25.34 18.93
C ASP A 421 -6.22 -26.42 18.92
N ARG A 422 -6.94 -26.60 20.08
CA ARG A 422 -8.07 -27.52 20.18
C ARG A 422 -9.21 -27.10 19.24
N LEU A 423 -9.61 -25.84 19.28
CA LEU A 423 -10.69 -25.33 18.43
C LEU A 423 -10.33 -25.48 16.95
N GLN A 424 -9.12 -25.06 16.54
CA GLN A 424 -8.63 -25.14 15.17
C GLN A 424 -8.67 -26.59 14.61
N SER A 425 -8.31 -27.57 15.42
CA SER A 425 -8.28 -28.99 15.02
C SER A 425 -9.64 -29.68 15.08
N SER A 426 -10.70 -28.99 15.50
CA SER A 426 -12.02 -29.58 15.75
C SER A 426 -13.05 -29.35 14.64
N LEU A 427 -12.70 -28.59 13.59
CA LEU A 427 -13.59 -28.38 12.46
C LEU A 427 -13.81 -29.69 11.68
N ASP A 428 -15.00 -29.86 11.11
CA ASP A 428 -15.37 -31.03 10.32
C ASP A 428 -16.01 -30.60 8.99
N ILE A 429 -15.27 -30.78 7.88
CA ILE A 429 -15.76 -30.41 6.55
C ILE A 429 -16.84 -31.35 6.02
N ASN A 430 -16.97 -32.58 6.56
CA ASN A 430 -17.92 -33.56 6.10
C ASN A 430 -19.31 -33.36 6.68
N ASN A 431 -19.38 -33.05 7.97
CA ASN A 431 -20.65 -32.94 8.70
C ASN A 431 -20.96 -31.50 9.14
N GLY A 432 -19.97 -30.61 9.13
CA GLY A 432 -20.08 -29.27 9.69
C GLY A 432 -20.09 -29.25 11.22
N PRO A 433 -20.18 -28.08 11.85
CA PRO A 433 -20.00 -26.80 11.18
C PRO A 433 -18.54 -26.55 10.78
N ILE A 434 -18.38 -25.84 9.68
CA ILE A 434 -17.05 -25.41 9.21
C ILE A 434 -16.64 -24.04 9.79
N VAL A 435 -17.43 -23.52 10.70
CA VAL A 435 -17.23 -22.30 11.49
C VAL A 435 -17.34 -22.65 12.96
N LYS A 436 -16.37 -22.25 13.77
CA LYS A 436 -16.44 -22.37 15.24
C LYS A 436 -15.94 -21.09 15.89
N ALA A 437 -16.48 -20.82 17.09
CA ALA A 437 -16.09 -19.66 17.88
C ALA A 437 -15.94 -20.01 19.35
N GLU A 438 -14.98 -19.40 20.02
CA GLU A 438 -14.71 -19.55 21.44
C GLU A 438 -14.39 -18.19 22.07
N GLN A 439 -15.05 -17.88 23.20
CA GLN A 439 -14.84 -16.63 23.94
C GLN A 439 -14.01 -16.91 25.19
N TYR A 440 -12.86 -16.25 25.31
CA TYR A 440 -11.97 -16.30 26.47
C TYR A 440 -12.20 -15.06 27.32
N ARG A 441 -12.64 -15.24 28.56
CA ARG A 441 -12.87 -14.15 29.51
C ARG A 441 -11.65 -13.92 30.39
N THR A 442 -11.13 -12.72 30.40
CA THR A 442 -9.97 -12.34 31.21
C THR A 442 -10.21 -11.08 32.03
N GLU A 443 -9.33 -10.76 32.96
CA GLU A 443 -9.40 -9.51 33.74
C GLU A 443 -9.22 -8.25 32.92
N LYS A 444 -8.62 -8.33 31.72
CA LYS A 444 -8.33 -7.21 30.84
C LYS A 444 -9.36 -7.06 29.70
N GLY A 445 -10.44 -7.78 29.75
CA GLY A 445 -11.45 -7.87 28.70
C GLY A 445 -11.54 -9.28 28.12
N ASP A 446 -12.39 -9.45 27.13
CA ASP A 446 -12.66 -10.74 26.51
C ASP A 446 -11.96 -10.87 25.15
N HIS A 447 -11.63 -12.08 24.79
CA HIS A 447 -11.06 -12.41 23.48
C HIS A 447 -12.00 -13.40 22.79
N LEU A 448 -12.39 -13.10 21.55
CA LEU A 448 -13.26 -13.95 20.73
C LEU A 448 -12.43 -14.53 19.57
N LEU A 449 -12.20 -15.82 19.59
CA LEU A 449 -11.60 -16.55 18.48
C LEU A 449 -12.71 -17.05 17.56
N ILE A 450 -12.64 -16.71 16.27
CA ILE A 450 -13.50 -17.25 15.21
C ILE A 450 -12.60 -17.98 14.23
N ALA A 451 -12.81 -19.28 14.03
CA ALA A 451 -12.10 -20.10 13.07
C ALA A 451 -13.07 -20.62 12.01
N ILE A 452 -12.68 -20.46 10.75
CA ILE A 452 -13.46 -20.88 9.58
C ILE A 452 -12.54 -21.71 8.68
N HIS A 453 -13.06 -22.86 8.20
CA HIS A 453 -12.30 -23.64 7.23
C HIS A 453 -12.08 -22.85 5.94
N HIS A 454 -10.87 -22.85 5.39
CA HIS A 454 -10.51 -22.02 4.25
C HIS A 454 -11.32 -22.32 2.98
N LEU A 455 -11.93 -23.50 2.85
CA LEU A 455 -12.88 -23.81 1.79
C LEU A 455 -14.08 -22.85 1.71
N ALA A 456 -14.40 -22.13 2.81
CA ALA A 456 -15.54 -21.22 2.92
C ALA A 456 -15.15 -19.73 3.03
N VAL A 457 -13.87 -19.40 3.11
CA VAL A 457 -13.44 -18.03 3.39
C VAL A 457 -12.10 -17.72 2.75
N ASP A 458 -11.91 -16.47 2.35
CA ASP A 458 -10.67 -15.84 1.90
C ASP A 458 -10.45 -14.49 2.57
N GLY A 459 -9.38 -13.78 2.22
CA GLY A 459 -9.07 -12.47 2.79
C GLY A 459 -10.14 -11.41 2.55
N VAL A 460 -10.79 -11.39 1.38
CA VAL A 460 -11.90 -10.46 1.07
C VAL A 460 -13.15 -10.86 1.86
N SER A 461 -13.43 -12.15 1.96
CA SER A 461 -14.56 -12.67 2.75
C SER A 461 -14.46 -12.31 4.23
N TRP A 462 -13.24 -12.34 4.80
CA TRP A 462 -13.03 -11.90 6.18
C TRP A 462 -13.41 -10.45 6.42
N ARG A 463 -13.14 -9.58 5.47
CA ARG A 463 -13.53 -8.15 5.56
C ARG A 463 -15.03 -7.99 5.60
N ILE A 464 -15.76 -8.71 4.72
CA ILE A 464 -17.21 -8.74 4.70
C ILE A 464 -17.75 -9.27 6.04
N LEU A 465 -17.23 -10.40 6.51
CA LEU A 465 -17.66 -11.03 7.75
C LEU A 465 -17.43 -10.16 8.99
N LEU A 466 -16.30 -9.45 9.06
CA LEU A 466 -15.97 -8.57 10.18
C LEU A 466 -16.84 -7.31 10.20
N GLN A 467 -17.14 -6.72 9.04
CA GLN A 467 -18.09 -5.62 8.93
C GLN A 467 -19.50 -6.03 9.39
N ASP A 468 -19.99 -7.18 8.89
CA ASP A 468 -21.30 -7.69 9.23
C ASP A 468 -21.34 -8.15 10.69
N PHE A 469 -20.26 -8.75 11.23
CA PHE A 469 -20.17 -9.08 12.65
C PHE A 469 -20.26 -7.82 13.52
N ALA A 470 -19.51 -6.75 13.20
CA ALA A 470 -19.55 -5.51 13.97
C ALA A 470 -20.95 -4.89 13.97
N SER A 471 -21.59 -4.83 12.80
CA SER A 471 -22.95 -4.29 12.66
C SER A 471 -23.97 -5.14 13.39
N GLY A 472 -23.94 -6.47 13.19
CA GLY A 472 -24.86 -7.41 13.81
C GLY A 472 -24.74 -7.48 15.33
N TYR A 473 -23.50 -7.44 15.85
CA TYR A 473 -23.24 -7.40 17.28
C TYR A 473 -23.87 -6.17 17.95
N LEU A 474 -23.74 -5.00 17.35
CA LEU A 474 -24.34 -3.77 17.85
C LEU A 474 -25.88 -3.81 17.86
N GLN A 475 -26.48 -4.35 16.81
CA GLN A 475 -27.93 -4.52 16.72
C GLN A 475 -28.39 -5.53 17.79
N ALA A 476 -27.68 -6.66 17.95
CA ALA A 476 -28.00 -7.67 18.96
C ALA A 476 -27.86 -7.15 20.39
N GLU A 477 -26.80 -6.35 20.70
CA GLU A 477 -26.60 -5.72 22.01
C GLU A 477 -27.73 -4.76 22.35
N LYS A 478 -28.27 -4.03 21.37
CA LYS A 478 -29.46 -3.16 21.51
C LYS A 478 -30.78 -3.93 21.53
N GLN A 479 -30.75 -5.26 21.39
CA GLN A 479 -31.93 -6.13 21.27
C GLN A 479 -32.77 -5.81 20.04
N GLU A 480 -32.19 -5.32 18.98
CA GLU A 480 -32.79 -5.11 17.66
C GLU A 480 -32.69 -6.40 16.83
N ASP A 481 -33.50 -6.48 15.77
CA ASP A 481 -33.37 -7.55 14.78
C ASP A 481 -32.11 -7.29 13.95
N ILE A 482 -31.32 -8.35 13.73
CA ILE A 482 -30.09 -8.22 12.93
C ILE A 482 -30.46 -8.15 11.44
N VAL A 483 -30.06 -7.09 10.79
CA VAL A 483 -30.25 -6.86 9.35
C VAL A 483 -28.90 -6.55 8.71
N PHE A 484 -28.51 -7.38 7.75
CA PHE A 484 -27.29 -7.18 6.94
C PHE A 484 -27.65 -6.56 5.59
N PRO A 485 -26.66 -5.98 4.88
CA PRO A 485 -26.84 -5.54 3.51
C PRO A 485 -27.33 -6.69 2.61
N PRO A 486 -28.09 -6.39 1.53
CA PRO A 486 -28.61 -7.42 0.63
C PRO A 486 -27.51 -8.34 0.10
N LYS A 487 -27.83 -9.64 -0.09
CA LYS A 487 -26.95 -10.62 -0.72
C LYS A 487 -26.65 -10.23 -2.17
N THR A 488 -25.44 -10.51 -2.59
CA THR A 488 -25.04 -10.55 -4.00
C THR A 488 -25.16 -11.98 -4.54
N ASN A 489 -24.80 -12.24 -5.80
CA ASN A 489 -24.88 -13.59 -6.36
C ASN A 489 -24.20 -14.61 -5.44
N SER A 490 -24.81 -15.76 -5.27
CA SER A 490 -24.31 -16.78 -4.36
C SER A 490 -23.01 -17.41 -4.82
N PHE A 491 -22.29 -18.03 -3.90
CA PHE A 491 -21.09 -18.84 -4.24
C PHE A 491 -21.44 -20.03 -5.15
N LYS A 492 -22.67 -20.53 -5.08
CA LYS A 492 -23.21 -21.56 -5.98
C LYS A 492 -23.37 -21.01 -7.39
N ASP A 493 -24.00 -19.84 -7.57
CA ASP A 493 -24.15 -19.19 -8.87
C ASP A 493 -22.77 -18.96 -9.50
N TRP A 494 -21.82 -18.46 -8.70
CA TRP A 494 -20.44 -18.28 -9.17
C TRP A 494 -19.82 -19.57 -9.70
N GLY A 495 -19.97 -20.70 -9.00
CA GLY A 495 -19.46 -22.00 -9.45
C GLY A 495 -20.09 -22.45 -10.76
N GLU A 496 -21.40 -22.26 -10.91
CA GLU A 496 -22.15 -22.59 -12.15
C GLU A 496 -21.71 -21.71 -13.33
N GLU A 497 -21.55 -20.42 -13.10
CA GLU A 497 -21.09 -19.46 -14.11
C GLU A 497 -19.62 -19.68 -14.51
N LEU A 498 -18.75 -20.06 -13.58
CA LEU A 498 -17.38 -20.46 -13.89
C LEU A 498 -17.36 -21.72 -14.80
N LEU A 499 -18.24 -22.68 -14.54
CA LEU A 499 -18.35 -23.86 -15.39
C LEU A 499 -18.85 -23.49 -16.79
N ALA A 500 -19.82 -22.59 -16.91
CA ALA A 500 -20.28 -22.09 -18.20
C ALA A 500 -19.15 -21.31 -18.92
N PHE A 501 -18.45 -20.44 -18.21
CA PHE A 501 -17.30 -19.69 -18.74
C PHE A 501 -16.15 -20.60 -19.21
N SER A 502 -15.99 -21.78 -18.59
CA SER A 502 -14.97 -22.75 -18.97
C SER A 502 -15.10 -23.25 -20.42
N GLN A 503 -16.26 -23.05 -21.06
CA GLN A 503 -16.55 -23.40 -22.44
C GLN A 503 -16.50 -22.18 -23.40
N SER A 504 -16.14 -21.01 -22.92
CA SER A 504 -16.14 -19.77 -23.69
C SER A 504 -14.97 -19.67 -24.66
N GLU A 505 -15.18 -18.91 -25.74
CA GLU A 505 -14.10 -18.57 -26.67
C GLU A 505 -13.05 -17.66 -26.01
N GLN A 506 -13.47 -16.79 -25.10
CA GLN A 506 -12.59 -15.90 -24.36
C GLN A 506 -11.55 -16.70 -23.56
N LEU A 507 -11.98 -17.73 -22.83
CA LEU A 507 -11.06 -18.58 -22.08
C LEU A 507 -10.16 -19.41 -23.01
N SER A 508 -10.71 -19.89 -24.15
CA SER A 508 -9.94 -20.67 -25.10
C SER A 508 -8.75 -19.89 -25.70
N LYS A 509 -8.89 -18.58 -25.88
CA LYS A 509 -7.80 -17.70 -26.35
C LYS A 509 -6.62 -17.59 -25.37
N GLN A 510 -6.84 -17.88 -24.09
CA GLN A 510 -5.78 -17.86 -23.08
C GLN A 510 -4.97 -19.15 -23.01
N ALA A 511 -5.45 -20.23 -23.65
CA ALA A 511 -4.83 -21.54 -23.53
C ALA A 511 -3.36 -21.53 -23.99
N ASP A 512 -3.06 -20.88 -25.15
CA ASP A 512 -1.70 -20.80 -25.69
C ASP A 512 -0.73 -20.10 -24.73
N TYR A 513 -1.17 -19.03 -24.05
CA TYR A 513 -0.36 -18.34 -23.05
C TYR A 513 0.00 -19.27 -21.88
N TRP A 514 -1.00 -19.98 -21.34
CA TRP A 514 -0.78 -20.88 -20.21
C TRP A 514 0.01 -22.12 -20.58
N GLU A 515 -0.13 -22.63 -21.80
CA GLU A 515 0.72 -23.72 -22.33
C GLU A 515 2.18 -23.29 -22.45
N GLN A 516 2.46 -22.04 -22.83
CA GLN A 516 3.83 -21.49 -22.86
C GLN A 516 4.41 -21.41 -21.47
N ILE A 517 3.66 -20.88 -20.49
CA ILE A 517 4.11 -20.82 -19.08
C ILE A 517 4.36 -22.21 -18.52
N ASP A 518 3.48 -23.18 -18.77
CA ASP A 518 3.64 -24.57 -18.31
C ASP A 518 4.80 -25.32 -19.00
N ALA A 519 5.21 -24.88 -20.18
CA ALA A 519 6.36 -25.43 -20.91
C ALA A 519 7.71 -24.82 -20.50
N GLU A 520 7.72 -23.73 -19.73
CA GLU A 520 8.95 -23.11 -19.27
C GLU A 520 9.77 -24.05 -18.38
N HIS A 521 11.07 -24.06 -18.61
CA HIS A 521 11.99 -24.91 -17.88
C HIS A 521 12.75 -24.07 -16.82
N ILE A 522 12.22 -24.07 -15.61
CA ILE A 522 12.79 -23.35 -14.47
C ILE A 522 13.50 -24.35 -13.57
N SER A 523 14.76 -24.09 -13.25
CA SER A 523 15.50 -24.93 -12.31
C SER A 523 14.99 -24.72 -10.87
N PRO A 524 14.96 -25.77 -10.04
CA PRO A 524 14.60 -25.64 -8.64
C PRO A 524 15.50 -24.63 -7.92
N VAL A 525 14.98 -24.02 -6.84
CA VAL A 525 15.79 -23.17 -5.99
C VAL A 525 16.85 -23.99 -5.23
N PRO A 526 18.05 -23.42 -4.94
CA PRO A 526 19.04 -24.10 -4.12
C PRO A 526 18.49 -24.46 -2.74
N LYS A 527 18.97 -25.56 -2.18
CA LYS A 527 18.59 -26.07 -0.85
C LYS A 527 19.84 -26.28 -0.02
N ASP A 528 19.73 -26.06 1.29
CA ASP A 528 20.82 -26.37 2.22
C ASP A 528 20.85 -27.88 2.53
N HIS A 529 19.65 -28.50 2.59
CA HIS A 529 19.49 -29.91 2.91
C HIS A 529 18.41 -30.57 2.04
N GLU A 530 18.63 -31.79 1.61
CA GLU A 530 17.62 -32.58 0.89
C GLU A 530 16.55 -33.08 1.85
N LEU A 531 15.29 -32.96 1.43
CA LEU A 531 14.14 -33.36 2.22
C LEU A 531 13.12 -34.09 1.35
N GLU A 532 12.64 -35.26 1.81
CA GLU A 532 11.61 -36.01 1.08
C GLU A 532 10.21 -35.38 1.18
N LYS A 533 9.88 -34.84 2.39
CA LYS A 533 8.58 -34.22 2.66
C LYS A 533 8.75 -32.99 3.57
N ARG A 534 8.16 -31.89 3.14
CA ARG A 534 8.08 -30.64 3.92
C ARG A 534 6.87 -30.68 4.85
N LEU A 535 7.01 -31.13 6.09
CA LEU A 535 5.90 -31.14 7.03
C LEU A 535 5.73 -29.76 7.70
N VAL A 536 4.49 -29.30 7.84
CA VAL A 536 4.13 -28.00 8.45
C VAL A 536 4.68 -27.85 9.86
N LYS A 537 4.79 -28.91 10.65
CA LYS A 537 5.39 -28.87 12.00
C LYS A 537 6.85 -28.39 12.05
N HIS A 538 7.54 -28.40 10.93
CA HIS A 538 8.91 -27.90 10.81
C HIS A 538 8.98 -26.58 10.05
N THR A 539 7.84 -25.91 9.85
CA THR A 539 7.80 -24.58 9.24
C THR A 539 8.21 -23.53 10.26
N SER A 540 9.14 -22.69 9.86
CA SER A 540 9.55 -21.48 10.56
C SER A 540 9.43 -20.28 9.63
N SER A 541 9.52 -19.08 10.18
CA SER A 541 9.43 -17.84 9.38
C SER A 541 10.50 -16.83 9.79
N VAL A 542 10.99 -16.10 8.83
CA VAL A 542 11.80 -14.89 9.02
C VAL A 542 10.96 -13.70 8.59
N ILE A 543 10.93 -12.66 9.42
CA ILE A 543 10.13 -11.47 9.20
C ILE A 543 11.06 -10.28 8.99
N SER A 544 10.74 -9.46 8.00
CA SER A 544 11.37 -8.17 7.75
C SER A 544 10.30 -7.09 7.69
N GLU A 545 10.62 -5.87 8.12
CA GLU A 545 9.70 -4.74 8.11
C GLU A 545 10.38 -3.48 7.58
N LEU A 546 9.59 -2.62 6.92
CA LEU A 546 9.96 -1.27 6.56
C LEU A 546 9.56 -0.29 7.67
N SER A 547 10.22 0.86 7.73
CA SER A 547 9.76 1.98 8.55
C SER A 547 8.43 2.55 8.02
N GLU A 548 7.76 3.39 8.80
CA GLU A 548 6.53 4.08 8.37
C GLU A 548 6.76 5.00 7.17
N GLU A 549 7.92 5.65 7.08
CA GLU A 549 8.30 6.52 5.98
C GLU A 549 8.56 5.72 4.70
N GLU A 550 9.36 4.64 4.77
CA GLU A 550 9.61 3.74 3.65
C GLU A 550 8.33 3.08 3.16
N THR A 551 7.44 2.70 4.08
CA THR A 551 6.13 2.13 3.74
C THR A 551 5.25 3.15 3.03
N LYS A 552 5.24 4.40 3.50
CA LYS A 552 4.50 5.46 2.82
C LYS A 552 5.02 5.65 1.39
N HIS A 553 6.32 5.74 1.18
CA HIS A 553 6.89 5.83 -0.17
C HIS A 553 6.49 4.64 -1.03
N LEU A 554 6.54 3.42 -0.50
CA LEU A 554 6.14 2.20 -1.21
C LEU A 554 4.66 2.22 -1.63
N LEU A 555 3.79 2.83 -0.83
CA LEU A 555 2.35 2.87 -1.11
C LEU A 555 1.92 4.03 -2.02
N THR A 556 2.74 5.10 -2.12
CA THR A 556 2.33 6.33 -2.81
C THR A 556 3.32 6.78 -3.89
N ASP A 557 4.54 7.15 -3.50
CA ASP A 557 5.43 7.97 -4.33
C ASP A 557 6.15 7.17 -5.43
N VAL A 558 6.35 5.88 -5.22
CA VAL A 558 7.14 5.00 -6.12
C VAL A 558 6.43 4.64 -7.41
N HIS A 559 5.12 4.84 -7.49
CA HIS A 559 4.32 4.39 -8.63
C HIS A 559 4.34 5.37 -9.81
N HIS A 560 4.56 6.66 -9.53
CA HIS A 560 4.47 7.73 -10.53
C HIS A 560 5.45 7.57 -11.71
N PRO A 561 6.75 7.24 -11.51
CA PRO A 561 7.71 7.24 -12.63
C PRO A 561 7.46 6.19 -13.69
N TYR A 562 6.84 5.07 -13.33
CA TYR A 562 6.64 3.91 -14.22
C TYR A 562 5.18 3.47 -14.34
N GLY A 563 4.22 4.15 -13.73
CA GLY A 563 2.82 3.72 -13.69
C GLY A 563 2.63 2.33 -13.10
N THR A 564 3.35 2.03 -12.02
CA THR A 564 3.37 0.71 -11.38
C THR A 564 2.26 0.53 -10.35
N GLU A 565 1.95 -0.72 -10.04
CA GLU A 565 1.24 -1.14 -8.83
C GLU A 565 2.24 -1.69 -7.80
N ILE A 566 1.82 -1.84 -6.55
CA ILE A 566 2.71 -2.30 -5.47
C ILE A 566 3.34 -3.67 -5.76
N ASN A 567 2.60 -4.59 -6.38
CA ASN A 567 3.10 -5.91 -6.74
C ASN A 567 4.23 -5.86 -7.76
N ASP A 568 4.25 -4.86 -8.68
CA ASP A 568 5.30 -4.71 -9.66
C ASP A 568 6.66 -4.50 -8.97
N LEU A 569 6.67 -3.67 -7.91
CA LEU A 569 7.89 -3.38 -7.15
C LEU A 569 8.28 -4.49 -6.19
N LEU A 570 7.31 -5.09 -5.50
CA LEU A 570 7.58 -6.21 -4.60
C LEU A 570 8.14 -7.42 -5.35
N LEU A 571 7.59 -7.72 -6.53
CA LEU A 571 8.07 -8.81 -7.37
C LEU A 571 9.37 -8.45 -8.09
N SER A 572 9.62 -7.17 -8.41
CA SER A 572 10.94 -6.72 -8.88
C SER A 572 12.02 -6.94 -7.82
N ALA A 573 11.75 -6.57 -6.55
CA ALA A 573 12.67 -6.82 -5.45
C ALA A 573 12.90 -8.32 -5.23
N LEU A 574 11.85 -9.13 -5.29
CA LEU A 574 11.95 -10.59 -5.17
C LEU A 574 12.73 -11.18 -6.34
N GLY A 575 12.46 -10.74 -7.58
CA GLY A 575 13.17 -11.18 -8.78
C GLY A 575 14.68 -10.92 -8.69
N LEU A 576 15.08 -9.69 -8.32
CA LEU A 576 16.49 -9.33 -8.10
C LEU A 576 17.13 -10.21 -7.02
N THR A 577 16.43 -10.46 -5.93
CA THR A 577 16.92 -11.29 -4.82
C THR A 577 17.12 -12.73 -5.27
N MET A 578 16.17 -13.29 -5.97
CA MET A 578 16.22 -14.67 -6.46
C MET A 578 17.28 -14.83 -7.57
N GLU A 579 17.39 -13.88 -8.50
CA GLU A 579 18.44 -13.87 -9.52
C GLU A 579 19.84 -13.85 -8.87
N GLU A 580 20.03 -12.99 -7.86
CA GLU A 580 21.32 -12.90 -7.16
C GLU A 580 21.65 -14.19 -6.41
N TRP A 581 20.66 -14.82 -5.78
CA TRP A 581 20.84 -16.05 -5.01
C TRP A 581 21.02 -17.28 -5.91
N THR A 582 20.12 -17.47 -6.89
CA THR A 582 20.06 -18.68 -7.72
C THR A 582 20.98 -18.61 -8.94
N LYS A 583 21.40 -17.41 -9.37
CA LYS A 583 22.12 -17.14 -10.64
C LYS A 583 21.28 -17.49 -11.88
N GLN A 584 19.97 -17.54 -11.75
CA GLN A 584 19.03 -17.80 -12.84
C GLN A 584 18.35 -16.51 -13.26
N GLN A 585 18.17 -16.27 -14.54
CA GLN A 585 17.43 -15.12 -15.07
C GLN A 585 15.93 -15.31 -15.01
N LYS A 586 15.44 -16.54 -15.15
CA LYS A 586 14.01 -16.86 -15.08
C LYS A 586 13.65 -17.42 -13.72
N ILE A 587 12.75 -16.74 -13.02
CA ILE A 587 12.30 -17.08 -11.68
C ILE A 587 10.81 -17.44 -11.74
N GLY A 588 10.50 -18.69 -11.39
CA GLY A 588 9.11 -19.16 -11.32
C GLY A 588 8.48 -18.87 -9.97
N ILE A 589 7.33 -18.22 -9.96
CA ILE A 589 6.61 -17.83 -8.74
C ILE A 589 5.14 -18.23 -8.89
N ASN A 590 4.56 -18.82 -7.84
CA ASN A 590 3.12 -18.96 -7.73
C ASN A 590 2.55 -17.70 -7.12
N LEU A 591 1.68 -17.01 -7.85
CA LEU A 591 0.96 -15.84 -7.36
C LEU A 591 -0.45 -16.22 -6.90
N GLU A 592 -0.96 -15.44 -5.97
CA GLU A 592 -2.33 -15.49 -5.51
C GLU A 592 -3.03 -14.17 -5.82
N GLY A 593 -4.14 -14.26 -6.58
CA GLY A 593 -5.07 -13.16 -6.81
C GLY A 593 -6.34 -13.33 -5.98
N HIS A 594 -7.11 -12.27 -5.80
CA HIS A 594 -8.38 -12.35 -5.06
C HIS A 594 -9.46 -13.17 -5.75
N GLY A 595 -9.33 -13.44 -7.06
CA GLY A 595 -10.23 -14.31 -7.83
C GLY A 595 -11.65 -13.78 -8.01
N ARG A 596 -11.85 -12.46 -7.82
CA ARG A 596 -13.14 -11.78 -8.00
C ARG A 596 -13.08 -10.82 -9.18
N GLU A 597 -12.50 -11.32 -10.28
CA GLU A 597 -12.36 -10.55 -11.50
C GLU A 597 -13.71 -10.48 -12.26
N ASP A 598 -13.96 -9.35 -12.90
CA ASP A 598 -15.19 -9.08 -13.68
C ASP A 598 -15.16 -9.79 -15.04
N ILE A 599 -14.91 -11.11 -15.05
CA ILE A 599 -14.82 -11.91 -16.27
C ILE A 599 -16.17 -12.42 -16.78
N ILE A 600 -17.19 -12.39 -15.94
CA ILE A 600 -18.53 -12.91 -16.26
C ILE A 600 -19.54 -11.77 -16.16
N PRO A 601 -20.15 -11.35 -17.28
CA PRO A 601 -21.13 -10.26 -17.28
C PRO A 601 -22.33 -10.55 -16.37
N ASN A 602 -22.82 -9.53 -15.69
CA ASN A 602 -24.02 -9.55 -14.81
C ASN A 602 -23.91 -10.48 -13.59
N VAL A 603 -22.73 -10.89 -13.18
CA VAL A 603 -22.48 -11.62 -11.93
C VAL A 603 -21.83 -10.67 -10.93
N ASN A 604 -22.52 -10.39 -9.85
CA ASN A 604 -22.01 -9.56 -8.76
C ASN A 604 -21.68 -10.44 -7.55
N ILE A 605 -20.40 -10.56 -7.21
CA ILE A 605 -19.89 -11.32 -6.06
C ILE A 605 -19.18 -10.44 -5.03
N SER A 606 -19.41 -9.13 -5.09
CA SER A 606 -18.69 -8.15 -4.27
C SER A 606 -18.89 -8.34 -2.76
N ARG A 607 -20.03 -8.89 -2.32
CA ARG A 607 -20.31 -9.23 -0.93
C ARG A 607 -20.52 -10.74 -0.69
N THR A 608 -20.17 -11.58 -1.64
CA THR A 608 -20.30 -13.02 -1.49
C THR A 608 -19.14 -13.57 -0.67
N VAL A 609 -19.44 -14.28 0.41
CA VAL A 609 -18.45 -15.01 1.21
C VAL A 609 -18.16 -16.34 0.53
N GLY A 610 -16.89 -16.75 0.50
CA GLY A 610 -16.41 -17.99 -0.10
C GLY A 610 -14.89 -17.99 -0.30
N TRP A 611 -14.35 -19.06 -0.85
CA TRP A 611 -12.96 -19.11 -1.27
C TRP A 611 -12.85 -18.85 -2.78
N PHE A 612 -12.49 -17.63 -3.13
CA PHE A 612 -12.39 -17.18 -4.53
C PHE A 612 -10.96 -17.18 -5.06
N THR A 613 -9.95 -17.25 -4.20
CA THR A 613 -8.53 -17.12 -4.55
C THR A 613 -8.19 -17.81 -5.86
N ALA A 614 -7.58 -17.07 -6.79
CA ALA A 614 -6.98 -17.58 -8.00
C ALA A 614 -5.49 -17.81 -7.77
N GLN A 615 -5.01 -19.04 -8.01
CA GLN A 615 -3.59 -19.38 -7.98
C GLN A 615 -3.09 -19.68 -9.38
N TYR A 616 -1.97 -19.06 -9.74
CA TYR A 616 -1.38 -19.23 -11.07
C TYR A 616 0.13 -19.01 -11.07
N PRO A 617 0.88 -19.72 -11.92
CA PRO A 617 2.31 -19.50 -12.05
C PRO A 617 2.61 -18.27 -12.92
N VAL A 618 3.64 -17.52 -12.53
CA VAL A 618 4.28 -16.52 -13.37
C VAL A 618 5.77 -16.80 -13.48
N VAL A 619 6.37 -16.35 -14.55
CA VAL A 619 7.82 -16.40 -14.76
C VAL A 619 8.32 -14.96 -14.83
N LEU A 620 9.10 -14.54 -13.84
CA LEU A 620 9.80 -13.28 -13.91
C LEU A 620 11.05 -13.49 -14.77
N ASP A 621 11.12 -12.80 -15.90
CA ASP A 621 12.29 -12.81 -16.79
C ASP A 621 13.15 -11.60 -16.43
N MET A 622 14.24 -11.83 -15.70
CA MET A 622 15.09 -10.77 -15.19
C MET A 622 16.06 -10.31 -16.28
N PRO A 623 16.13 -9.00 -16.59
CA PRO A 623 17.07 -8.49 -17.56
C PRO A 623 18.49 -8.70 -17.04
N GLY A 624 19.38 -9.27 -17.87
CA GLY A 624 20.76 -9.58 -17.46
C GLY A 624 21.63 -8.37 -17.10
N GLU A 625 21.16 -7.15 -17.35
CA GLU A 625 21.77 -5.90 -16.94
C GLU A 625 21.10 -5.39 -15.66
N ARG A 626 21.91 -4.89 -14.71
CA ARG A 626 21.40 -4.35 -13.43
C ARG A 626 20.85 -2.92 -13.58
N ASP A 627 20.10 -2.66 -14.63
CA ASP A 627 19.33 -1.42 -14.78
C ASP A 627 17.98 -1.57 -14.07
N LEU A 628 17.78 -0.81 -13.00
CA LEU A 628 16.55 -0.86 -12.21
C LEU A 628 15.31 -0.45 -13.02
N SER A 629 15.46 0.49 -13.97
CA SER A 629 14.41 0.89 -14.87
C SER A 629 13.95 -0.28 -15.74
N ALA A 630 14.91 -1.00 -16.34
CA ALA A 630 14.64 -2.19 -17.14
C ALA A 630 13.95 -3.29 -16.30
N VAL A 631 14.42 -3.53 -15.07
CA VAL A 631 13.82 -4.51 -14.15
C VAL A 631 12.36 -4.19 -13.88
N ILE A 632 12.07 -2.96 -13.45
CA ILE A 632 10.70 -2.53 -13.11
C ILE A 632 9.77 -2.67 -14.32
N LYS A 633 10.21 -2.18 -15.49
CA LYS A 633 9.42 -2.23 -16.74
C LYS A 633 9.18 -3.67 -17.18
N THR A 634 10.18 -4.52 -17.14
CA THR A 634 10.05 -5.94 -17.55
C THR A 634 9.09 -6.70 -16.63
N VAL A 635 9.20 -6.52 -15.31
CA VAL A 635 8.31 -7.17 -14.35
C VAL A 635 6.88 -6.63 -14.50
N LYS A 636 6.69 -5.31 -14.60
CA LYS A 636 5.38 -4.69 -14.85
C LYS A 636 4.72 -5.29 -16.09
N GLU A 637 5.40 -5.25 -17.22
CA GLU A 637 4.85 -5.77 -18.48
C GLU A 637 4.58 -7.29 -18.42
N GLY A 638 5.46 -8.05 -17.76
CA GLY A 638 5.23 -9.47 -17.51
C GLY A 638 3.95 -9.74 -16.75
N LEU A 639 3.63 -8.93 -15.74
CA LEU A 639 2.41 -9.05 -14.94
C LEU A 639 1.16 -8.58 -15.70
N ARG A 640 1.27 -7.51 -16.53
CA ARG A 640 0.15 -7.02 -17.35
C ARG A 640 -0.24 -7.98 -18.47
N ARG A 641 0.72 -8.80 -18.97
CA ARG A 641 0.45 -9.86 -19.96
C ARG A 641 -0.32 -11.05 -19.40
N VAL A 642 -0.45 -11.19 -18.08
CA VAL A 642 -1.22 -12.28 -17.46
C VAL A 642 -2.71 -12.10 -17.76
N PRO A 643 -3.35 -13.00 -18.55
CA PRO A 643 -4.73 -12.85 -18.94
C PRO A 643 -5.67 -12.85 -17.73
N ASP A 644 -6.62 -11.93 -17.69
CA ASP A 644 -7.64 -11.82 -16.66
C ASP A 644 -7.08 -12.00 -15.23
N LYS A 645 -5.90 -11.42 -14.98
CA LYS A 645 -5.16 -11.49 -13.69
C LYS A 645 -5.02 -12.93 -13.15
N GLY A 646 -4.91 -13.90 -14.05
CA GLY A 646 -4.59 -15.29 -13.75
C GLY A 646 -5.75 -16.21 -13.40
N ILE A 647 -6.99 -15.71 -13.27
CA ILE A 647 -8.15 -16.54 -12.90
C ILE A 647 -8.40 -17.65 -13.92
N GLY A 648 -8.13 -17.39 -15.21
CA GLY A 648 -8.29 -18.36 -16.31
C GLY A 648 -7.47 -19.63 -16.15
N TYR A 649 -6.29 -19.57 -15.52
CA TYR A 649 -5.43 -20.73 -15.30
C TYR A 649 -6.13 -21.86 -14.54
N GLY A 650 -6.73 -21.52 -13.41
CA GLY A 650 -7.47 -22.49 -12.60
C GLY A 650 -8.71 -23.04 -13.31
N ILE A 651 -9.44 -22.20 -14.07
CA ILE A 651 -10.62 -22.61 -14.83
C ILE A 651 -10.23 -23.60 -15.93
N LEU A 652 -9.21 -23.31 -16.72
CA LEU A 652 -8.68 -24.20 -17.76
C LEU A 652 -8.24 -25.54 -17.16
N ARG A 653 -7.57 -25.52 -16.02
CA ARG A 653 -6.98 -26.72 -15.44
C ARG A 653 -8.00 -27.64 -14.77
N TYR A 654 -9.03 -27.08 -14.13
CA TYR A 654 -9.92 -27.84 -13.26
C TYR A 654 -11.36 -27.95 -13.76
N LEU A 655 -11.83 -27.04 -14.64
CA LEU A 655 -13.21 -27.04 -15.11
C LEU A 655 -13.34 -27.34 -16.60
N SER A 656 -12.31 -27.08 -17.42
CA SER A 656 -12.40 -27.37 -18.87
C SER A 656 -12.31 -28.88 -19.17
N GLU A 657 -12.91 -29.30 -20.30
CA GLU A 657 -12.83 -30.69 -20.79
C GLU A 657 -11.41 -31.05 -21.25
N SER A 658 -10.65 -30.10 -21.77
CA SER A 658 -9.24 -30.24 -22.11
C SER A 658 -8.41 -30.25 -20.87
N LYS A 659 -8.39 -31.35 -20.11
CA LYS A 659 -7.55 -31.47 -18.89
C LYS A 659 -6.09 -31.25 -19.28
N GLN A 660 -5.60 -30.03 -19.09
CA GLN A 660 -4.17 -29.77 -19.22
C GLN A 660 -3.42 -30.69 -18.25
N LYS A 661 -2.44 -31.42 -18.80
CA LYS A 661 -1.55 -32.28 -18.01
C LYS A 661 -0.76 -31.43 -17.03
N LYS A 662 -0.23 -32.07 -15.96
CA LYS A 662 0.57 -31.45 -14.90
C LYS A 662 1.32 -30.20 -15.38
N GLY A 663 0.86 -29.02 -14.98
CA GLY A 663 1.53 -27.77 -15.25
C GLY A 663 2.78 -27.57 -14.39
N PHE A 664 3.53 -26.55 -14.71
CA PHE A 664 4.66 -26.07 -13.92
C PHE A 664 4.22 -25.75 -12.48
N THR A 665 4.99 -26.21 -11.52
CA THR A 665 4.76 -25.92 -10.10
C THR A 665 5.98 -25.19 -9.56
N PRO A 666 5.88 -23.88 -9.31
CA PRO A 666 6.99 -23.10 -8.71
C PRO A 666 7.35 -23.59 -7.30
N ASP A 667 8.63 -23.45 -6.95
CA ASP A 667 9.11 -23.68 -5.58
C ASP A 667 8.80 -22.50 -4.63
N ILE A 668 8.50 -21.33 -5.22
CA ILE A 668 8.27 -20.07 -4.50
C ILE A 668 6.80 -19.70 -4.64
N SER A 669 6.18 -19.27 -3.53
CA SER A 669 4.89 -18.55 -3.56
C SER A 669 5.06 -17.12 -3.06
N PHE A 670 4.25 -16.22 -3.61
CA PHE A 670 4.18 -14.83 -3.18
C PHE A 670 2.73 -14.38 -3.07
N ASN A 671 2.41 -13.74 -1.96
CA ASN A 671 1.10 -13.14 -1.72
C ASN A 671 1.25 -11.76 -1.04
N TYR A 672 0.50 -10.76 -1.49
CA TYR A 672 0.37 -9.47 -0.85
C TYR A 672 -1.08 -9.25 -0.39
N LEU A 673 -1.28 -9.12 0.91
CA LEU A 673 -2.60 -9.09 1.56
C LEU A 673 -3.20 -7.66 1.70
N GLY A 674 -2.46 -6.63 1.27
CA GLY A 674 -2.91 -5.24 1.37
C GLY A 674 -2.83 -4.68 2.80
N GLN A 675 -3.68 -3.68 3.09
CA GLN A 675 -3.77 -3.05 4.42
C GLN A 675 -4.90 -3.71 5.20
N PHE A 676 -4.59 -4.31 6.35
CA PHE A 676 -5.57 -5.11 7.12
C PHE A 676 -6.04 -4.45 8.43
N ASP A 677 -5.24 -3.57 9.05
CA ASP A 677 -5.48 -3.09 10.43
C ASP A 677 -6.64 -2.11 10.57
N SER A 678 -6.91 -1.29 9.54
CA SER A 678 -7.96 -0.27 9.61
C SER A 678 -9.37 -0.85 9.58
N GLU A 679 -9.51 -2.11 9.14
CA GLU A 679 -10.80 -2.76 8.89
C GLU A 679 -11.28 -3.59 10.08
N VAL A 680 -10.37 -4.00 10.97
CA VAL A 680 -10.68 -4.86 12.14
C VAL A 680 -10.91 -4.03 13.40
N LYS A 681 -10.40 -2.79 13.45
CA LYS A 681 -10.54 -1.94 14.64
C LYS A 681 -11.83 -1.16 14.62
N THR A 682 -12.68 -1.40 15.61
CA THR A 682 -13.94 -0.69 15.85
C THR A 682 -13.91 0.03 17.21
N GLU A 683 -14.99 0.74 17.56
CA GLU A 683 -15.13 1.30 18.92
C GLU A 683 -15.26 0.22 20.01
N PHE A 684 -15.58 -1.01 19.64
CA PHE A 684 -15.95 -2.10 20.57
C PHE A 684 -14.89 -3.17 20.70
N PHE A 685 -14.15 -3.44 19.62
CA PHE A 685 -13.11 -4.46 19.62
C PHE A 685 -11.95 -4.08 18.70
N GLU A 686 -10.82 -4.69 18.93
CA GLU A 686 -9.59 -4.57 18.16
C GLU A 686 -8.93 -5.96 17.99
N PRO A 687 -7.94 -6.12 17.11
CA PRO A 687 -7.21 -7.38 17.00
C PRO A 687 -6.56 -7.77 18.33
N SER A 688 -6.71 -9.02 18.73
CA SER A 688 -6.05 -9.57 19.91
C SER A 688 -4.57 -9.81 19.65
N SER A 689 -3.75 -9.71 20.70
CA SER A 689 -2.31 -10.03 20.66
C SER A 689 -2.01 -11.50 21.00
N TYR A 690 -3.02 -12.30 21.38
CA TYR A 690 -2.82 -13.71 21.72
C TYR A 690 -2.73 -14.60 20.49
N ASP A 691 -2.08 -15.75 20.64
CA ASP A 691 -1.90 -16.77 19.61
C ASP A 691 -3.25 -17.44 19.27
N MET A 692 -3.62 -17.43 18.00
CA MET A 692 -4.87 -18.00 17.48
C MET A 692 -4.81 -19.52 17.26
N GLY A 693 -3.75 -20.17 17.69
CA GLY A 693 -3.50 -21.58 17.44
C GLY A 693 -3.07 -21.87 15.99
N ARG A 694 -2.80 -23.14 15.74
CA ARG A 694 -2.36 -23.59 14.43
C ARG A 694 -3.53 -23.71 13.47
N GLN A 695 -3.48 -22.95 12.39
CA GLN A 695 -4.52 -22.93 11.37
C GLN A 695 -4.45 -24.13 10.41
N VAL A 696 -3.29 -24.78 10.31
CA VAL A 696 -3.06 -25.95 9.43
C VAL A 696 -2.48 -27.09 10.24
N SER A 697 -2.88 -28.32 9.90
CA SER A 697 -2.39 -29.53 10.57
C SER A 697 -0.87 -29.66 10.46
N GLU A 698 -0.22 -29.98 11.57
CA GLU A 698 1.23 -30.24 11.66
C GLU A 698 1.72 -31.35 10.73
N GLU A 699 0.87 -32.31 10.46
CA GLU A 699 1.17 -33.48 9.62
C GLU A 699 0.93 -33.20 8.12
N SER A 700 0.35 -32.05 7.80
CA SER A 700 0.20 -31.63 6.40
C SER A 700 1.54 -31.27 5.78
N GLU A 701 1.63 -31.44 4.45
CA GLU A 701 2.81 -31.08 3.68
C GLU A 701 2.74 -29.61 3.25
N ALA A 702 3.82 -28.84 3.51
CA ALA A 702 3.96 -27.49 3.02
C ALA A 702 4.26 -27.53 1.51
N LEU A 703 3.53 -26.72 0.75
CA LEU A 703 3.50 -26.80 -0.71
C LEU A 703 4.76 -26.24 -1.38
N TYR A 704 5.27 -25.15 -0.86
CA TYR A 704 6.36 -24.39 -1.45
C TYR A 704 7.63 -24.52 -0.60
N ALA A 705 8.79 -24.38 -1.25
CA ALA A 705 10.08 -24.33 -0.58
C ALA A 705 10.22 -23.03 0.23
N LEU A 706 9.81 -21.92 -0.40
CA LEU A 706 9.79 -20.60 0.19
C LEU A 706 8.44 -19.93 -0.07
N SER A 707 7.78 -19.45 0.97
CA SER A 707 6.50 -18.74 0.86
C SER A 707 6.62 -17.33 1.39
N PHE A 708 6.51 -16.35 0.51
CA PHE A 708 6.57 -14.93 0.86
C PHE A 708 5.15 -14.38 1.05
N SER A 709 4.90 -13.75 2.20
CA SER A 709 3.62 -13.10 2.48
C SER A 709 3.85 -11.71 3.04
N GLY A 710 3.34 -10.69 2.32
CA GLY A 710 3.47 -9.28 2.66
C GLY A 710 2.14 -8.66 3.05
N MET A 711 2.15 -7.72 4.00
CA MET A 711 1.00 -6.91 4.38
C MET A 711 1.44 -5.57 4.97
N VAL A 712 0.54 -4.62 5.02
CA VAL A 712 0.75 -3.39 5.80
C VAL A 712 0.01 -3.51 7.13
N ARG A 713 0.75 -3.35 8.22
CA ARG A 713 0.25 -3.41 9.59
C ARG A 713 0.84 -2.27 10.42
N ASN A 714 0.00 -1.53 11.15
CA ASN A 714 0.40 -0.36 11.93
C ASN A 714 1.24 0.65 11.09
N ASN A 715 0.79 0.96 9.88
CA ASN A 715 1.47 1.82 8.90
C ASN A 715 2.88 1.35 8.49
N ARG A 716 3.20 0.07 8.68
CA ARG A 716 4.47 -0.54 8.29
C ARG A 716 4.24 -1.73 7.37
N PHE A 717 4.97 -1.77 6.27
CA PHE A 717 5.00 -2.97 5.44
C PHE A 717 5.81 -4.04 6.15
N VAL A 718 5.16 -5.17 6.35
CA VAL A 718 5.75 -6.37 6.98
C VAL A 718 5.70 -7.49 5.96
N ILE A 719 6.84 -8.14 5.74
CA ILE A 719 6.93 -9.32 4.89
C ILE A 719 7.56 -10.47 5.65
N SER A 720 7.00 -11.64 5.50
CA SER A 720 7.52 -12.89 6.05
C SER A 720 7.90 -13.86 4.94
N CYS A 721 8.99 -14.59 5.14
CA CYS A 721 9.32 -15.77 4.35
C CYS A 721 9.20 -17.01 5.23
N SER A 722 8.23 -17.86 4.90
CA SER A 722 8.05 -19.16 5.58
C SER A 722 8.80 -20.24 4.81
N TYR A 723 9.50 -21.11 5.56
CA TYR A 723 10.37 -22.15 5.04
C TYR A 723 10.37 -23.38 5.96
N ASN A 724 10.87 -24.51 5.51
CA ASN A 724 11.03 -25.70 6.34
C ASN A 724 12.45 -25.75 6.93
N GLU A 725 12.57 -25.79 8.28
CA GLU A 725 13.85 -25.84 9.03
C GLU A 725 14.69 -27.09 8.75
N LYS A 726 14.11 -28.12 8.12
CA LYS A 726 14.83 -29.34 7.70
C LYS A 726 15.37 -29.24 6.27
N GLU A 727 14.96 -28.22 5.52
CA GLU A 727 15.37 -27.96 4.15
C GLU A 727 16.31 -26.76 4.05
N TYR A 728 16.11 -25.76 4.91
CA TYR A 728 16.91 -24.53 4.94
C TYR A 728 17.43 -24.22 6.34
N ASP A 729 18.67 -23.76 6.41
CA ASP A 729 19.21 -23.13 7.60
C ASP A 729 18.58 -21.75 7.78
N ARG A 730 18.30 -21.36 9.03
CA ARG A 730 17.71 -20.05 9.34
C ARG A 730 18.54 -18.89 8.78
N SER A 731 19.87 -19.00 8.83
CA SER A 731 20.80 -17.99 8.31
C SER A 731 20.65 -17.75 6.79
N THR A 732 20.38 -18.81 6.01
CA THR A 732 20.14 -18.69 4.56
C THR A 732 18.91 -17.84 4.29
N VAL A 733 17.82 -18.09 5.03
CA VAL A 733 16.58 -17.34 4.84
C VAL A 733 16.69 -15.91 5.41
N GLU A 734 17.42 -15.70 6.51
CA GLU A 734 17.72 -14.35 7.04
C GLU A 734 18.50 -13.53 6.03
N GLU A 735 19.51 -14.11 5.38
CA GLU A 735 20.28 -13.45 4.32
C GLU A 735 19.40 -13.10 3.10
N LEU A 736 18.50 -14.02 2.68
CA LEU A 736 17.54 -13.75 1.60
C LEU A 736 16.61 -12.60 1.94
N MET A 737 16.08 -12.56 3.16
CA MET A 737 15.16 -11.51 3.60
C MET A 737 15.86 -10.15 3.76
N GLU A 738 17.11 -10.12 4.17
CA GLU A 738 17.92 -8.89 4.21
C GLU A 738 18.17 -8.38 2.80
N ARG A 739 18.56 -9.23 1.86
CA ARG A 739 18.75 -8.87 0.44
C ARG A 739 17.45 -8.38 -0.21
N PHE A 740 16.33 -9.05 0.08
CA PHE A 740 15.02 -8.60 -0.40
C PHE A 740 14.72 -7.18 0.07
N LYS A 741 14.94 -6.90 1.35
CA LYS A 741 14.75 -5.57 1.92
C LYS A 741 15.68 -4.54 1.26
N ASP A 742 16.94 -4.88 1.07
CA ASP A 742 17.91 -3.99 0.42
C ASP A 742 17.52 -3.67 -1.02
N HIS A 743 17.10 -4.67 -1.80
CA HIS A 743 16.60 -4.46 -3.17
C HIS A 743 15.32 -3.62 -3.18
N LEU A 744 14.38 -3.87 -2.27
CA LEU A 744 13.15 -3.09 -2.17
C LEU A 744 13.45 -1.62 -1.83
N LEU A 745 14.34 -1.36 -0.88
CA LEU A 745 14.79 0.00 -0.53
C LEU A 745 15.52 0.68 -1.68
N LEU A 746 16.30 -0.09 -2.45
CA LEU A 746 16.97 0.41 -3.64
C LEU A 746 15.96 0.84 -4.72
N LEU A 747 14.93 0.03 -4.97
CA LEU A 747 13.84 0.35 -5.89
C LEU A 747 13.02 1.55 -5.42
N ILE A 748 12.65 1.59 -4.13
CA ILE A 748 11.94 2.75 -3.55
C ILE A 748 12.75 4.02 -3.79
N ARG A 749 14.05 4.01 -3.47
CA ARG A 749 14.92 5.17 -3.68
C ARG A 749 15.02 5.55 -5.16
N HIS A 750 15.22 4.57 -6.03
CA HIS A 750 15.28 4.78 -7.47
C HIS A 750 14.03 5.46 -8.01
N CYS A 751 12.84 4.98 -7.61
CA CYS A 751 11.57 5.57 -8.05
C CYS A 751 11.32 6.96 -7.43
N THR A 752 11.65 7.16 -6.15
CA THR A 752 11.44 8.46 -5.48
C THR A 752 12.42 9.56 -5.94
N GLU A 753 13.61 9.17 -6.42
CA GLU A 753 14.62 10.10 -6.96
C GLU A 753 14.42 10.38 -8.46
N LYS A 754 13.56 9.63 -9.15
CA LYS A 754 13.32 9.77 -10.58
C LYS A 754 12.26 10.82 -10.85
N GLU A 755 12.65 11.85 -11.60
CA GLU A 755 11.76 12.98 -11.96
C GLU A 755 10.99 12.72 -13.25
N ASP A 756 11.60 12.00 -14.21
CA ASP A 756 11.00 11.75 -15.51
C ASP A 756 10.11 10.50 -15.48
N LYS A 757 8.91 10.61 -16.06
CA LYS A 757 8.01 9.49 -16.26
C LYS A 757 8.45 8.66 -17.47
N GLU A 758 8.62 7.37 -17.28
CA GLU A 758 8.86 6.41 -18.36
C GLU A 758 7.61 5.56 -18.58
N PHE A 759 7.22 5.45 -19.82
CA PHE A 759 6.05 4.68 -20.23
C PHE A 759 6.44 3.28 -20.68
N THR A 760 5.50 2.37 -20.58
CA THR A 760 5.59 1.00 -21.08
C THR A 760 4.39 0.69 -21.99
N PRO A 761 4.40 -0.33 -22.83
CA PRO A 761 3.30 -0.65 -23.73
C PRO A 761 1.92 -0.71 -23.05
N SER A 762 1.85 -1.24 -21.84
CA SER A 762 0.59 -1.35 -21.10
C SER A 762 0.00 0.00 -20.62
N ASP A 763 0.77 1.09 -20.67
CA ASP A 763 0.27 2.44 -20.37
C ASP A 763 -0.53 3.04 -21.53
N PHE A 764 -0.50 2.40 -22.71
CA PHE A 764 -1.21 2.80 -23.91
C PHE A 764 -2.22 1.72 -24.32
N SER A 765 -3.33 2.11 -24.92
CA SER A 765 -4.39 1.17 -25.38
C SER A 765 -3.97 0.24 -26.54
N ALA A 766 -2.69 0.08 -26.80
CA ALA A 766 -2.13 -0.71 -27.90
C ALA A 766 -1.58 -2.04 -27.37
N GLU A 767 -2.44 -3.05 -27.33
CA GLU A 767 -2.13 -4.38 -26.79
C GLU A 767 -1.03 -5.15 -27.56
N ASP A 768 -0.69 -4.74 -28.79
CA ASP A 768 0.25 -5.42 -29.68
C ASP A 768 1.65 -4.78 -29.78
N LEU A 769 1.94 -3.72 -29.01
CA LEU A 769 3.24 -3.02 -29.03
C LEU A 769 4.28 -3.75 -28.16
N GLU A 770 5.44 -4.07 -28.76
CA GLU A 770 6.60 -4.55 -28.01
C GLU A 770 7.44 -3.37 -27.44
N MET A 771 8.19 -3.63 -26.35
CA MET A 771 9.05 -2.61 -25.70
C MET A 771 10.06 -1.98 -26.66
N ASP A 772 10.63 -2.77 -27.59
CA ASP A 772 11.63 -2.31 -28.58
C ASP A 772 10.96 -1.41 -29.64
N GLU A 773 9.75 -1.74 -30.07
CA GLU A 773 9.00 -0.94 -31.05
C GLU A 773 8.59 0.42 -30.48
N MET A 774 8.31 0.47 -29.17
CA MET A 774 7.98 1.73 -28.49
C MET A 774 9.21 2.64 -28.38
N GLY A 775 10.39 2.08 -28.14
CA GLY A 775 11.67 2.81 -28.19
C GLY A 775 11.89 3.48 -29.53
N ASP A 776 11.68 2.74 -30.62
CA ASP A 776 11.81 3.25 -32.00
C ASP A 776 10.79 4.37 -32.30
N ILE A 777 9.57 4.28 -31.77
CA ILE A 777 8.52 5.32 -31.94
C ILE A 777 8.91 6.60 -31.20
N PHE A 778 9.42 6.49 -29.97
CA PHE A 778 9.86 7.66 -29.20
C PHE A 778 11.11 8.32 -29.82
N ASP A 779 12.07 7.54 -30.31
CA ASP A 779 13.24 8.05 -31.02
C ASP A 779 12.84 8.78 -32.34
N MET A 780 11.87 8.24 -33.09
CA MET A 780 11.29 8.93 -34.25
C MET A 780 10.55 10.23 -33.90
N LEU A 781 9.84 10.26 -32.78
CA LEU A 781 9.16 11.47 -32.33
C LEU A 781 10.15 12.54 -31.86
N GLU A 782 11.22 12.15 -31.16
CA GLU A 782 12.30 13.07 -30.80
C GLU A 782 13.09 13.61 -32.01
N GLU A 783 13.32 12.78 -33.01
CA GLU A 783 13.99 13.24 -34.26
C GLU A 783 13.11 14.21 -35.07
N ASN A 784 11.79 14.06 -35.02
CA ASN A 784 10.86 14.96 -35.71
C ASN A 784 10.55 16.26 -34.95
N LEU A 785 10.86 16.33 -33.64
CA LEU A 785 10.70 17.51 -32.79
C LEU A 785 12.00 18.36 -32.70
N LYS A 786 13.13 17.86 -33.22
CA LYS A 786 14.40 18.59 -33.39
C LYS A 786 14.48 19.22 -34.77
#